data_147247003c9969586bba025dfd9800ae
#
_entry.id   147247003c9969586bba025dfd9800ae
#
_cell.length_a   1.000
_cell.length_b   1.000
_cell.length_c   1.000
_cell.angle_alpha   90.00
_cell.angle_beta   90.00
_cell.angle_gamma   90.00
#
_symmetry.space_group_name_H-M   'P 1'
#
loop_
_entity.id
_entity.type
_entity.pdbx_description
1 polymer ?
#
loop_
_entity_poly.entity_id
_entity_poly.type
_entity_poly.pdbx_seq_one_letter_code
_entity_poly.pdbx_strand_id
1 'polypeptide(L)'
;MTATLEQKENINSPDREYTLERTRNIGIAAHIDAGKTTTTERILFYTGFMHKIGEVHDGNTVTDWMEQERERGITITSAATTCFWKQKDEGLAKLFTEIDNRINIIDTPGHVDFTAEVERSMRVLDGAVAVFCGVAGVQPQSETVWRQASKYNVPRIAFINKMDRTGADFNKAVNDLRTKFGAEAHPVGIPIGAEDKLSGVIDVVNQKAIVYNPADETGVKYDITDIPADLKDEAGMALEQLIDAVSNLDDEVAEMVLEDKEITPEILKKAIRRLTCGLKIVPVIGGSAFKNKGVQPLMDAVVDYLPSPVEVSAATAVEADDETTEVTVEPDDNGPFCSLAFKLWTDPFVGKLVFIRVYSGHLKKGDTIYNPRTRKRDRVSRLIMLQADKRTDVNAVYSGDIAAIVGLRNVTTGDTLSDKELDVMLEPPTFPEPVISMSVEPNSNADRDKMSEALQRLSEEDPTFRVFTDDETGQLIIAGMGELHLDIIRDRLLREFKVEATVGVPQISYREAITLAAEGEGKFIRQSGGRGQYGHAIINIAPNERGKGIEVENKIVGGVIPKEYHSAVDAGIREAIASGVLAGYPMVDVRVEVVDGSYHEVDSNELAFKMAGIFAFKEACKKAKLILLEPVMKVEVLTPDEYQGDVMGDLNRRRGKILGMETDDKQLCTVACEVPLAEMFGYATAVRSLSRGRASYSMEPFSFEQVPNSIAEEIVSGSSRKPART
;
A
#
# COMPACT_ATOMS: atom_id res chain seq x y z
N MET A 1 -0.88 34.69 -6.76
CA MET A 1 -0.05 35.10 -7.89
C MET A 1 -0.76 34.68 -9.16
N THR A 2 -1.47 35.61 -9.78
CA THR A 2 -2.15 35.44 -11.06
C THR A 2 -1.17 35.74 -12.18
N ALA A 3 -0.42 34.72 -12.62
CA ALA A 3 0.22 34.80 -13.92
C ALA A 3 -0.88 34.54 -14.95
N THR A 4 -1.22 35.56 -15.69
CA THR A 4 -2.20 35.57 -16.75
C THR A 4 -1.90 34.53 -17.81
N LEU A 5 -2.90 33.76 -18.21
CA LEU A 5 -2.89 32.74 -19.27
C LEU A 5 -2.27 33.18 -20.61
N GLU A 6 -2.08 34.47 -20.83
CA GLU A 6 -1.56 35.05 -22.07
C GLU A 6 -0.03 34.91 -22.29
N GLN A 7 0.75 34.47 -21.32
CA GLN A 7 2.22 34.31 -21.48
C GLN A 7 2.70 32.87 -21.72
N LYS A 8 1.79 31.87 -21.81
CA LYS A 8 2.15 30.44 -21.93
C LYS A 8 2.00 29.85 -23.35
N GLU A 9 1.85 30.63 -24.40
CA GLU A 9 1.67 30.13 -25.78
C GLU A 9 2.84 29.27 -26.32
N ASN A 10 3.96 29.15 -25.62
CA ASN A 10 5.18 28.50 -26.14
C ASN A 10 5.63 27.27 -25.37
N ILE A 11 4.85 26.77 -24.39
CA ILE A 11 5.23 25.61 -23.59
C ILE A 11 4.95 24.27 -24.30
N ASN A 12 4.06 24.25 -25.27
CA ASN A 12 3.71 23.06 -26.02
C ASN A 12 4.67 22.83 -27.20
N SER A 13 5.16 21.63 -27.35
CA SER A 13 5.89 21.21 -28.56
C SER A 13 5.00 21.26 -29.79
N PRO A 14 5.48 21.73 -30.96
CA PRO A 14 4.72 21.68 -32.20
C PRO A 14 4.44 20.24 -32.70
N ASP A 15 5.22 19.27 -32.23
CA ASP A 15 5.06 17.85 -32.58
C ASP A 15 3.99 17.15 -31.72
N ARG A 16 3.41 17.85 -30.75
CA ARG A 16 2.43 17.31 -29.82
C ARG A 16 1.02 17.32 -30.42
N GLU A 17 0.32 16.18 -30.31
CA GLU A 17 -1.05 16.05 -30.84
C GLU A 17 -2.09 16.75 -29.97
N TYR A 18 -1.97 16.64 -28.63
CA TYR A 18 -2.87 17.25 -27.65
C TYR A 18 -2.07 18.16 -26.73
N THR A 19 -2.47 19.43 -26.62
CA THR A 19 -1.80 20.40 -25.77
C THR A 19 -1.93 20.04 -24.27
N LEU A 20 -1.07 20.60 -23.45
CA LEU A 20 -1.09 20.40 -21.99
C LEU A 20 -2.44 20.80 -21.38
N GLU A 21 -3.03 21.90 -21.85
CA GLU A 21 -4.32 22.40 -21.39
C GLU A 21 -5.48 21.43 -21.69
N ARG A 22 -5.34 20.61 -22.74
CA ARG A 22 -6.31 19.60 -23.16
C ARG A 22 -6.05 18.22 -22.57
N THR A 23 -5.06 18.09 -21.71
CA THR A 23 -4.73 16.83 -21.06
C THR A 23 -5.31 16.79 -19.64
N ARG A 24 -5.84 15.64 -19.22
CA ARG A 24 -6.30 15.36 -17.84
C ARG A 24 -5.70 14.05 -17.39
N ASN A 25 -5.07 14.04 -16.24
CA ASN A 25 -4.57 12.83 -15.60
C ASN A 25 -5.38 12.58 -14.35
N ILE A 26 -6.33 11.67 -14.43
CA ILE A 26 -7.29 11.45 -13.37
C ILE A 26 -7.19 10.04 -12.79
N GLY A 27 -7.45 9.94 -11.49
CA GLY A 27 -7.66 8.66 -10.82
C GLY A 27 -9.14 8.42 -10.56
N ILE A 28 -9.58 7.17 -10.67
CA ILE A 28 -10.90 6.78 -10.18
C ILE A 28 -10.70 6.04 -8.87
N ALA A 29 -11.16 6.65 -7.79
CA ALA A 29 -10.96 6.18 -6.43
C ALA A 29 -12.31 5.86 -5.78
N ALA A 30 -12.41 4.71 -5.12
CA ALA A 30 -13.69 4.25 -4.56
C ALA A 30 -13.46 3.24 -3.44
N HIS A 31 -14.43 3.13 -2.54
CA HIS A 31 -14.56 1.96 -1.68
C HIS A 31 -14.88 0.69 -2.50
N ILE A 32 -14.55 -0.49 -1.95
CA ILE A 32 -14.96 -1.78 -2.51
C ILE A 32 -16.47 -1.77 -2.76
N ASP A 33 -16.90 -2.28 -3.90
CA ASP A 33 -18.31 -2.32 -4.32
C ASP A 33 -19.00 -0.95 -4.52
N ALA A 34 -18.31 0.20 -4.48
CA ALA A 34 -18.96 1.47 -4.84
C ALA A 34 -19.24 1.61 -6.35
N GLY A 35 -18.69 0.71 -7.17
CA GLY A 35 -18.87 0.66 -8.62
C GLY A 35 -17.76 1.37 -9.41
N LYS A 36 -16.55 1.34 -8.89
CA LYS A 36 -15.35 1.90 -9.53
C LYS A 36 -15.15 1.34 -10.93
N THR A 37 -14.90 0.03 -11.06
CA THR A 37 -14.67 -0.65 -12.34
C THR A 37 -15.83 -0.44 -13.31
N THR A 38 -17.09 -0.51 -12.83
CA THR A 38 -18.27 -0.22 -13.66
C THR A 38 -18.24 1.21 -14.20
N THR A 39 -17.85 2.20 -13.38
CA THR A 39 -17.73 3.60 -13.83
C THR A 39 -16.64 3.76 -14.87
N THR A 40 -15.47 3.15 -14.66
CA THR A 40 -14.35 3.16 -15.60
C THR A 40 -14.74 2.53 -16.95
N GLU A 41 -15.37 1.36 -16.93
CA GLU A 41 -15.86 0.66 -18.14
C GLU A 41 -16.87 1.51 -18.92
N ARG A 42 -17.77 2.23 -18.25
CA ARG A 42 -18.72 3.16 -18.90
C ARG A 42 -18.04 4.36 -19.50
N ILE A 43 -17.03 4.92 -18.85
CA ILE A 43 -16.21 5.99 -19.41
C ILE A 43 -15.53 5.50 -20.69
N LEU A 44 -14.91 4.34 -20.68
CA LEU A 44 -14.26 3.75 -21.86
C LEU A 44 -15.25 3.45 -23.00
N PHE A 45 -16.47 3.05 -22.68
CA PHE A 45 -17.52 2.86 -23.67
C PHE A 45 -17.96 4.18 -24.30
N TYR A 46 -18.25 5.22 -23.54
CA TYR A 46 -18.72 6.52 -24.07
C TYR A 46 -17.63 7.31 -24.80
N THR A 47 -16.37 7.06 -24.48
CA THR A 47 -15.24 7.63 -25.23
C THR A 47 -14.94 6.90 -26.54
N GLY A 48 -15.74 5.85 -26.88
CA GLY A 48 -15.58 5.07 -28.10
C GLY A 48 -14.40 4.12 -28.10
N PHE A 49 -13.74 3.97 -26.96
CA PHE A 49 -12.63 3.03 -26.80
C PHE A 49 -13.12 1.57 -26.90
N MET A 50 -14.29 1.30 -26.37
CA MET A 50 -14.93 -0.01 -26.39
C MET A 50 -16.22 0.02 -27.19
N HIS A 51 -16.48 -1.06 -27.96
CA HIS A 51 -17.71 -1.22 -28.74
C HIS A 51 -18.84 -1.93 -27.98
N LYS A 52 -18.52 -2.57 -26.87
CA LYS A 52 -19.47 -3.27 -25.99
C LYS A 52 -19.20 -2.89 -24.54
N ILE A 53 -20.26 -2.81 -23.77
CA ILE A 53 -20.20 -2.56 -22.34
C ILE A 53 -19.67 -3.80 -21.64
N GLY A 54 -18.59 -3.69 -20.87
CA GLY A 54 -18.06 -4.73 -19.98
C GLY A 54 -18.82 -4.74 -18.65
N GLU A 55 -19.08 -5.94 -18.13
CA GLU A 55 -19.72 -6.15 -16.82
C GLU A 55 -18.79 -6.92 -15.88
N VAL A 56 -18.64 -6.43 -14.66
CA VAL A 56 -17.78 -7.05 -13.62
C VAL A 56 -18.24 -8.48 -13.32
N HIS A 57 -19.55 -8.69 -13.23
CA HIS A 57 -20.12 -10.01 -12.91
C HIS A 57 -19.91 -11.07 -14.01
N ASP A 58 -19.71 -10.63 -15.23
CA ASP A 58 -19.44 -11.52 -16.37
C ASP A 58 -17.95 -11.78 -16.57
N GLY A 59 -17.07 -11.11 -15.81
CA GLY A 59 -15.61 -11.22 -15.90
C GLY A 59 -15.03 -10.77 -17.25
N ASN A 60 -15.75 -9.91 -17.98
CA ASN A 60 -15.37 -9.44 -19.31
C ASN A 60 -14.93 -7.96 -19.33
N THR A 61 -14.55 -7.43 -18.17
CA THR A 61 -14.00 -6.08 -18.03
C THR A 61 -12.61 -5.97 -18.66
N VAL A 62 -12.32 -4.82 -19.24
CA VAL A 62 -11.04 -4.55 -19.90
C VAL A 62 -10.01 -4.01 -18.91
N THR A 63 -10.46 -3.31 -17.89
CA THR A 63 -9.59 -2.71 -16.87
C THR A 63 -9.04 -3.72 -15.89
N ASP A 64 -9.82 -4.75 -15.51
CA ASP A 64 -9.36 -5.86 -14.68
C ASP A 64 -8.72 -6.93 -15.58
N TRP A 65 -7.45 -6.73 -15.93
CA TRP A 65 -6.76 -7.57 -16.91
C TRP A 65 -6.11 -8.82 -16.32
N MET A 66 -5.83 -8.83 -14.99
CA MET A 66 -5.33 -10.00 -14.29
C MET A 66 -6.45 -11.04 -14.10
N GLU A 67 -6.10 -12.32 -14.29
CA GLU A 67 -7.05 -13.42 -14.05
C GLU A 67 -7.61 -13.40 -12.61
N GLN A 68 -6.76 -13.08 -11.63
CA GLN A 68 -7.13 -12.94 -10.22
C GLN A 68 -8.10 -11.79 -9.95
N GLU A 69 -7.98 -10.67 -10.66
CA GLU A 69 -8.92 -9.55 -10.56
C GLU A 69 -10.31 -9.97 -11.02
N ARG A 70 -10.38 -10.69 -12.14
CA ARG A 70 -11.64 -11.21 -12.70
C ARG A 70 -12.27 -12.28 -11.83
N GLU A 71 -11.48 -13.22 -11.30
CA GLU A 71 -11.94 -14.27 -10.39
C GLU A 71 -12.50 -13.72 -9.08
N ARG A 72 -11.86 -12.68 -8.53
CA ARG A 72 -12.21 -12.11 -7.22
C ARG A 72 -13.15 -10.91 -7.30
N GLY A 73 -13.32 -10.34 -8.50
CA GLY A 73 -14.13 -9.13 -8.72
C GLY A 73 -13.58 -7.87 -8.06
N ILE A 74 -12.26 -7.81 -7.84
CA ILE A 74 -11.59 -6.67 -7.22
C ILE A 74 -10.39 -6.23 -8.08
N THR A 75 -10.16 -4.93 -8.15
CA THR A 75 -8.93 -4.40 -8.76
C THR A 75 -7.77 -4.56 -7.78
N ILE A 76 -6.68 -5.18 -8.25
CA ILE A 76 -5.47 -5.47 -7.49
C ILE A 76 -4.37 -4.48 -7.88
N THR A 77 -4.15 -4.31 -9.19
CA THR A 77 -3.12 -3.43 -9.73
C THR A 77 -3.74 -2.23 -10.44
N SER A 78 -3.14 -1.06 -10.28
CA SER A 78 -3.58 0.12 -11.02
C SER A 78 -3.33 -0.06 -12.52
N ALA A 79 -4.38 0.13 -13.32
CA ALA A 79 -4.31 0.14 -14.79
C ALA A 79 -4.33 1.59 -15.29
N ALA A 80 -3.43 1.93 -16.20
CA ALA A 80 -3.43 3.23 -16.87
C ALA A 80 -4.05 3.08 -18.26
N THR A 81 -5.03 3.92 -18.59
CA THR A 81 -5.72 3.89 -19.88
C THR A 81 -5.90 5.31 -20.40
N THR A 82 -5.62 5.52 -21.69
CA THR A 82 -5.85 6.81 -22.34
C THR A 82 -7.12 6.76 -23.16
N CYS A 83 -8.00 7.73 -22.99
CA CYS A 83 -9.20 7.91 -23.80
C CYS A 83 -9.38 9.38 -24.19
N PHE A 84 -10.35 9.65 -25.06
CA PHE A 84 -10.59 11.00 -25.61
C PHE A 84 -12.04 11.39 -25.40
N TRP A 85 -12.27 12.62 -24.93
CA TRP A 85 -13.60 13.14 -24.69
C TRP A 85 -13.82 14.49 -25.34
N LYS A 86 -14.92 14.60 -26.07
CA LYS A 86 -15.40 15.85 -26.66
C LYS A 86 -16.76 16.19 -26.08
N GLN A 87 -16.87 17.38 -25.49
CA GLN A 87 -18.13 17.92 -25.02
C GLN A 87 -19.01 18.25 -26.23
N LYS A 88 -20.20 17.68 -26.34
CA LYS A 88 -21.02 17.74 -27.56
C LYS A 88 -22.31 18.52 -27.43
N ASP A 89 -22.75 18.84 -26.20
CA ASP A 89 -24.08 19.37 -25.97
C ASP A 89 -24.20 20.84 -26.42
N GLU A 90 -24.75 21.04 -27.59
CA GLU A 90 -25.09 22.38 -28.10
C GLU A 90 -26.15 23.03 -27.20
N GLY A 91 -25.95 24.29 -26.82
CA GLY A 91 -26.87 25.06 -25.99
C GLY A 91 -26.66 24.95 -24.48
N LEU A 92 -25.71 24.14 -24.03
CA LEU A 92 -25.21 24.18 -22.66
C LEU A 92 -23.88 24.92 -22.59
N ALA A 93 -23.69 25.74 -21.56
CA ALA A 93 -22.39 26.31 -21.28
C ALA A 93 -21.37 25.22 -20.94
N LYS A 94 -20.31 25.12 -21.70
CA LYS A 94 -19.17 24.22 -21.53
C LYS A 94 -17.88 25.01 -21.70
N LEU A 95 -16.87 24.76 -20.89
CA LEU A 95 -15.59 25.49 -20.96
C LEU A 95 -14.73 25.08 -22.16
N PHE A 96 -14.85 23.83 -22.65
CA PHE A 96 -14.00 23.27 -23.69
C PHE A 96 -14.82 22.57 -24.80
N THR A 97 -15.91 23.19 -25.26
CA THR A 97 -16.73 22.68 -26.35
C THR A 97 -15.96 22.57 -27.67
N GLU A 98 -16.38 21.58 -28.50
CA GLU A 98 -15.82 21.29 -29.83
C GLU A 98 -14.33 20.88 -29.84
N ILE A 99 -13.71 20.68 -28.70
CA ILE A 99 -12.31 20.31 -28.55
C ILE A 99 -12.21 18.91 -28.00
N ASP A 100 -11.40 18.07 -28.66
CA ASP A 100 -11.03 16.75 -28.11
C ASP A 100 -10.05 16.93 -26.94
N ASN A 101 -10.42 16.41 -25.77
CA ASN A 101 -9.58 16.37 -24.58
C ASN A 101 -9.05 14.98 -24.40
N ARG A 102 -7.75 14.86 -24.14
CA ARG A 102 -7.09 13.61 -23.80
C ARG A 102 -7.20 13.36 -22.31
N ILE A 103 -7.73 12.21 -21.92
CA ILE A 103 -7.90 11.83 -20.52
C ILE A 103 -7.14 10.55 -20.27
N ASN A 104 -6.12 10.63 -19.43
CA ASN A 104 -5.40 9.48 -18.90
C ASN A 104 -6.07 9.08 -17.58
N ILE A 105 -6.60 7.88 -17.52
CA ILE A 105 -7.30 7.34 -16.35
C ILE A 105 -6.37 6.34 -15.68
N ILE A 106 -6.12 6.49 -14.39
CA ILE A 106 -5.49 5.49 -13.56
C ILE A 106 -6.57 4.89 -12.66
N ASP A 107 -6.91 3.63 -12.91
CA ASP A 107 -7.84 2.90 -12.06
C ASP A 107 -7.12 2.39 -10.82
N THR A 108 -7.51 2.88 -9.62
CA THR A 108 -6.82 2.59 -8.37
C THR A 108 -7.52 1.47 -7.60
N PRO A 109 -6.80 0.53 -6.94
CA PRO A 109 -7.43 -0.45 -6.07
C PRO A 109 -8.22 0.19 -4.94
N GLY A 110 -9.32 -0.47 -4.52
CA GLY A 110 -10.15 -0.01 -3.40
C GLY A 110 -9.87 -0.73 -2.07
N HIS A 111 -9.01 -1.76 -2.06
CA HIS A 111 -8.73 -2.57 -0.88
C HIS A 111 -7.53 -2.04 -0.09
N VAL A 112 -7.62 -2.06 1.24
CA VAL A 112 -6.56 -1.55 2.13
C VAL A 112 -5.23 -2.30 2.01
N ASP A 113 -5.24 -3.56 1.59
CA ASP A 113 -4.02 -4.35 1.37
C ASP A 113 -3.19 -3.83 0.18
N PHE A 114 -3.77 -3.00 -0.69
CA PHE A 114 -3.12 -2.39 -1.85
C PHE A 114 -2.89 -0.89 -1.70
N THR A 115 -2.70 -0.43 -0.47
CA THR A 115 -2.46 0.99 -0.16
C THR A 115 -1.27 1.56 -0.96
N ALA A 116 -0.23 0.76 -1.22
CA ALA A 116 0.90 1.17 -2.04
C ALA A 116 0.52 1.52 -3.49
N GLU A 117 -0.38 0.76 -4.10
CA GLU A 117 -0.90 1.06 -5.44
C GLU A 117 -1.66 2.38 -5.46
N VAL A 118 -2.43 2.66 -4.40
CA VAL A 118 -3.16 3.93 -4.26
C VAL A 118 -2.19 5.10 -4.06
N GLU A 119 -1.19 4.95 -3.15
CA GLU A 119 -0.17 5.98 -2.89
C GLU A 119 0.59 6.37 -4.16
N ARG A 120 1.11 5.39 -4.90
CA ARG A 120 1.86 5.68 -6.13
C ARG A 120 0.99 6.26 -7.24
N SER A 121 -0.28 5.89 -7.30
CA SER A 121 -1.22 6.48 -8.25
C SER A 121 -1.52 7.93 -7.88
N MET A 122 -1.87 8.22 -6.63
CA MET A 122 -2.20 9.57 -6.16
C MET A 122 -1.04 10.57 -6.38
N ARG A 123 0.21 10.10 -6.28
CA ARG A 123 1.41 10.94 -6.48
C ARG A 123 1.55 11.50 -7.90
N VAL A 124 0.96 10.84 -8.89
CA VAL A 124 1.11 11.19 -10.32
C VAL A 124 -0.16 11.73 -10.95
N LEU A 125 -1.25 11.85 -10.19
CA LEU A 125 -2.53 12.36 -10.68
C LEU A 125 -2.59 13.88 -10.55
N ASP A 126 -3.30 14.49 -11.52
CA ASP A 126 -3.64 15.91 -11.48
C ASP A 126 -5.04 16.13 -10.86
N GLY A 127 -5.91 15.12 -10.91
CA GLY A 127 -7.25 15.16 -10.33
C GLY A 127 -7.80 13.77 -10.06
N ALA A 128 -8.93 13.67 -9.35
CA ALA A 128 -9.56 12.40 -9.05
C ALA A 128 -11.09 12.47 -9.14
N VAL A 129 -11.70 11.35 -9.52
CA VAL A 129 -13.13 11.08 -9.37
C VAL A 129 -13.30 10.13 -8.18
N ALA A 130 -13.87 10.64 -7.09
CA ALA A 130 -14.18 9.89 -5.90
C ALA A 130 -15.61 9.32 -5.99
N VAL A 131 -15.72 7.99 -6.14
CA VAL A 131 -17.01 7.31 -6.33
C VAL A 131 -17.54 6.83 -4.99
N PHE A 132 -18.77 7.24 -4.65
CA PHE A 132 -19.48 6.87 -3.43
C PHE A 132 -20.75 6.10 -3.75
N CYS A 133 -21.19 5.24 -2.83
CA CYS A 133 -22.44 4.51 -2.96
C CYS A 133 -23.60 5.36 -2.42
N GLY A 134 -24.65 5.61 -3.23
CA GLY A 134 -25.83 6.37 -2.83
C GLY A 134 -26.62 5.75 -1.68
N VAL A 135 -26.49 4.43 -1.45
CA VAL A 135 -27.11 3.74 -0.33
C VAL A 135 -26.27 3.81 0.94
N ALA A 136 -24.98 3.49 0.84
CA ALA A 136 -24.07 3.37 1.99
C ALA A 136 -23.44 4.72 2.41
N GLY A 137 -23.41 5.71 1.50
CA GLY A 137 -22.75 6.99 1.75
C GLY A 137 -21.23 6.84 1.88
N VAL A 138 -20.63 7.62 2.76
CA VAL A 138 -19.21 7.57 3.09
C VAL A 138 -18.92 6.37 4.00
N GLN A 139 -17.98 5.52 3.57
CA GLN A 139 -17.53 4.30 4.26
C GLN A 139 -16.07 4.42 4.70
N PRO A 140 -15.58 3.64 5.68
CA PRO A 140 -14.22 3.78 6.25
C PRO A 140 -13.08 3.75 5.22
N GLN A 141 -13.16 2.88 4.23
CA GLN A 141 -12.13 2.82 3.17
C GLN A 141 -12.15 4.08 2.29
N SER A 142 -13.32 4.71 2.11
CA SER A 142 -13.42 6.01 1.43
C SER A 142 -12.65 7.10 2.18
N GLU A 143 -12.64 7.06 3.51
CA GLU A 143 -11.88 8.01 4.34
C GLU A 143 -10.38 7.86 4.13
N THR A 144 -9.88 6.64 4.02
CA THR A 144 -8.45 6.38 3.75
C THR A 144 -8.03 6.94 2.41
N VAL A 145 -8.79 6.64 1.34
CA VAL A 145 -8.51 7.15 -0.01
C VAL A 145 -8.63 8.68 -0.07
N TRP A 146 -9.63 9.24 0.63
CA TRP A 146 -9.80 10.70 0.73
C TRP A 146 -8.62 11.39 1.41
N ARG A 147 -8.11 10.82 2.51
CA ARG A 147 -6.91 11.32 3.20
C ARG A 147 -5.67 11.26 2.32
N GLN A 148 -5.48 10.17 1.55
CA GLN A 148 -4.38 10.05 0.60
C GLN A 148 -4.46 11.12 -0.50
N ALA A 149 -5.64 11.33 -1.09
CA ALA A 149 -5.84 12.40 -2.06
C ALA A 149 -5.56 13.80 -1.46
N SER A 150 -5.92 14.02 -0.18
CA SER A 150 -5.62 15.27 0.53
C SER A 150 -4.12 15.44 0.82
N LYS A 151 -3.42 14.36 1.17
CA LYS A 151 -1.96 14.35 1.40
C LYS A 151 -1.19 14.82 0.16
N TYR A 152 -1.62 14.40 -1.03
CA TYR A 152 -0.99 14.77 -2.29
C TYR A 152 -1.64 15.98 -2.98
N ASN A 153 -2.51 16.70 -2.28
CA ASN A 153 -3.23 17.90 -2.81
C ASN A 153 -3.95 17.62 -4.13
N VAL A 154 -4.55 16.44 -4.30
CA VAL A 154 -5.26 16.06 -5.53
C VAL A 154 -6.68 16.64 -5.53
N PRO A 155 -7.02 17.55 -6.45
CA PRO A 155 -8.38 18.05 -6.67
C PRO A 155 -9.33 16.92 -7.03
N ARG A 156 -10.60 17.00 -6.58
CA ARG A 156 -11.53 15.90 -6.75
C ARG A 156 -12.95 16.33 -7.05
N ILE A 157 -13.65 15.45 -7.79
CA ILE A 157 -15.09 15.48 -8.01
C ILE A 157 -15.67 14.25 -7.30
N ALA A 158 -16.82 14.40 -6.63
CA ALA A 158 -17.52 13.29 -6.04
C ALA A 158 -18.62 12.78 -6.99
N PHE A 159 -18.65 11.47 -7.24
CA PHE A 159 -19.70 10.81 -7.99
C PHE A 159 -20.51 9.88 -7.07
N ILE A 160 -21.77 10.26 -6.80
CA ILE A 160 -22.69 9.43 -6.01
C ILE A 160 -23.34 8.42 -6.94
N ASN A 161 -22.77 7.23 -6.95
CA ASN A 161 -23.16 6.12 -7.80
C ASN A 161 -24.24 5.22 -7.16
N LYS A 162 -24.83 4.34 -7.94
CA LYS A 162 -25.86 3.38 -7.51
C LYS A 162 -27.16 4.04 -7.06
N MET A 163 -27.51 5.17 -7.66
CA MET A 163 -28.79 5.85 -7.41
C MET A 163 -30.01 5.05 -7.88
N ASP A 164 -29.79 3.97 -8.61
CA ASP A 164 -30.80 2.97 -9.02
C ASP A 164 -31.13 1.94 -7.93
N ARG A 165 -30.41 1.88 -6.84
CA ARG A 165 -30.60 0.89 -5.77
C ARG A 165 -31.61 1.35 -4.75
N THR A 166 -32.39 0.38 -4.20
CA THR A 166 -33.34 0.64 -3.11
C THR A 166 -32.65 1.23 -1.89
N GLY A 167 -33.20 2.34 -1.39
CA GLY A 167 -32.65 3.11 -0.28
C GLY A 167 -31.54 4.08 -0.66
N ALA A 168 -31.32 4.34 -1.95
CA ALA A 168 -30.38 5.37 -2.40
C ALA A 168 -30.89 6.78 -2.07
N ASP A 169 -30.04 7.58 -1.42
CA ASP A 169 -30.33 8.96 -1.00
C ASP A 169 -29.13 9.85 -1.34
N PHE A 170 -29.34 10.71 -2.35
CA PHE A 170 -28.32 11.63 -2.84
C PHE A 170 -27.95 12.69 -1.79
N ASN A 171 -28.97 13.30 -1.18
CA ASN A 171 -28.77 14.38 -0.22
C ASN A 171 -28.07 13.92 1.06
N LYS A 172 -28.39 12.70 1.54
CA LYS A 172 -27.68 12.05 2.64
C LYS A 172 -26.22 11.83 2.29
N ALA A 173 -25.91 11.33 1.08
CA ALA A 173 -24.54 11.09 0.66
C ALA A 173 -23.73 12.39 0.57
N VAL A 174 -24.31 13.49 0.04
CA VAL A 174 -23.69 14.81 0.03
C VAL A 174 -23.44 15.34 1.45
N ASN A 175 -24.41 15.15 2.36
CA ASN A 175 -24.24 15.58 3.75
C ASN A 175 -23.17 14.75 4.48
N ASP A 176 -23.03 13.47 4.18
CA ASP A 176 -21.95 12.61 4.68
C ASP A 176 -20.57 13.16 4.27
N LEU A 177 -20.40 13.65 3.02
CA LEU A 177 -19.16 14.29 2.57
C LEU A 177 -18.83 15.54 3.40
N ARG A 178 -19.83 16.36 3.68
CA ARG A 178 -19.68 17.57 4.49
C ARG A 178 -19.32 17.27 5.94
N THR A 179 -20.02 16.33 6.55
CA THR A 179 -19.89 16.05 8.00
C THR A 179 -18.68 15.19 8.33
N LYS A 180 -18.37 14.16 7.51
CA LYS A 180 -17.28 13.22 7.80
C LYS A 180 -15.93 13.68 7.27
N PHE A 181 -15.92 14.43 6.15
CA PHE A 181 -14.67 14.91 5.54
C PHE A 181 -14.41 16.40 5.78
N GLY A 182 -15.40 17.15 6.30
CA GLY A 182 -15.33 18.60 6.38
C GLY A 182 -15.24 19.27 5.00
N ALA A 183 -15.73 18.60 3.95
CA ALA A 183 -15.60 19.05 2.58
C ALA A 183 -16.70 20.05 2.20
N GLU A 184 -16.34 21.14 1.52
CA GLU A 184 -17.30 22.04 0.87
C GLU A 184 -17.87 21.37 -0.40
N ALA A 185 -18.73 20.36 -0.18
CA ALA A 185 -19.31 19.52 -1.23
C ALA A 185 -20.63 20.11 -1.72
N HIS A 186 -20.69 20.48 -3.01
CA HIS A 186 -21.86 21.14 -3.61
C HIS A 186 -22.35 20.40 -4.85
N PRO A 187 -23.67 20.11 -4.95
CA PRO A 187 -24.25 19.48 -6.13
C PRO A 187 -24.11 20.36 -7.37
N VAL A 188 -23.49 19.82 -8.43
CA VAL A 188 -23.50 20.37 -9.78
C VAL A 188 -24.33 19.49 -10.72
N GLY A 189 -24.64 18.24 -10.29
CA GLY A 189 -25.50 17.32 -11.02
C GLY A 189 -26.41 16.54 -10.07
N ILE A 190 -27.71 16.84 -10.04
CA ILE A 190 -28.71 16.20 -9.17
C ILE A 190 -29.45 15.12 -9.94
N PRO A 191 -29.55 13.87 -9.42
CA PRO A 191 -30.28 12.81 -10.11
C PRO A 191 -31.79 13.09 -10.18
N ILE A 192 -32.42 12.83 -11.33
CA ILE A 192 -33.87 12.92 -11.51
C ILE A 192 -34.50 11.60 -11.10
N GLY A 193 -35.10 11.58 -9.92
CA GLY A 193 -35.63 10.38 -9.29
C GLY A 193 -34.54 9.50 -8.68
N ALA A 194 -34.97 8.43 -8.03
CA ALA A 194 -34.09 7.42 -7.42
C ALA A 194 -34.68 6.03 -7.66
N GLU A 195 -33.89 4.98 -7.41
CA GLU A 195 -34.27 3.58 -7.59
C GLU A 195 -34.76 3.30 -9.03
N ASP A 196 -35.88 2.62 -9.20
CA ASP A 196 -36.45 2.32 -10.52
C ASP A 196 -36.97 3.56 -11.28
N LYS A 197 -37.10 4.69 -10.58
CA LYS A 197 -37.57 5.97 -11.15
C LYS A 197 -36.41 6.86 -11.63
N LEU A 198 -35.18 6.44 -11.47
CA LEU A 198 -34.01 7.21 -11.95
C LEU A 198 -34.12 7.37 -13.47
N SER A 199 -34.29 8.62 -13.95
CA SER A 199 -34.51 8.92 -15.37
C SER A 199 -33.45 9.82 -15.97
N GLY A 200 -32.72 10.62 -15.16
CA GLY A 200 -31.78 11.58 -15.67
C GLY A 200 -30.98 12.29 -14.59
N VAL A 201 -30.38 13.42 -14.99
CA VAL A 201 -29.60 14.30 -14.10
C VAL A 201 -29.96 15.77 -14.42
N ILE A 202 -30.17 16.59 -13.40
CA ILE A 202 -30.30 18.04 -13.51
C ILE A 202 -28.88 18.63 -13.51
N ASP A 203 -28.54 19.37 -14.54
CA ASP A 203 -27.38 20.26 -14.56
C ASP A 203 -27.72 21.53 -13.77
N VAL A 204 -27.20 21.64 -12.57
CA VAL A 204 -27.50 22.76 -11.65
C VAL A 204 -26.97 24.08 -12.19
N VAL A 205 -25.80 24.07 -12.81
CA VAL A 205 -25.17 25.31 -13.31
C VAL A 205 -25.88 25.86 -14.53
N ASN A 206 -26.29 24.98 -15.45
CA ASN A 206 -27.01 25.43 -16.67
C ASN A 206 -28.55 25.45 -16.48
N GLN A 207 -29.08 24.99 -15.33
CA GLN A 207 -30.53 24.90 -15.06
C GLN A 207 -31.30 24.15 -16.15
N LYS A 208 -30.76 22.98 -16.56
CA LYS A 208 -31.35 22.11 -17.57
C LYS A 208 -31.42 20.68 -17.04
N ALA A 209 -32.33 19.87 -17.59
CA ALA A 209 -32.48 18.47 -17.29
C ALA A 209 -31.96 17.63 -18.47
N ILE A 210 -31.09 16.68 -18.16
CA ILE A 210 -30.58 15.66 -19.09
C ILE A 210 -31.39 14.40 -18.83
N VAL A 211 -32.30 14.04 -19.72
CA VAL A 211 -33.24 12.94 -19.57
C VAL A 211 -32.90 11.83 -20.55
N TYR A 212 -32.59 10.64 -20.04
CA TYR A 212 -32.21 9.47 -20.85
C TYR A 212 -33.44 8.81 -21.47
N ASN A 213 -33.28 8.38 -22.73
CA ASN A 213 -34.35 7.65 -23.42
C ASN A 213 -34.54 6.26 -22.78
N PRO A 214 -35.74 5.95 -22.26
CA PRO A 214 -36.01 4.65 -21.61
C PRO A 214 -35.85 3.43 -22.53
N ALA A 215 -35.96 3.62 -23.86
CA ALA A 215 -35.78 2.57 -24.83
C ALA A 215 -34.31 2.32 -25.23
N ASP A 216 -33.40 3.16 -24.76
CA ASP A 216 -31.95 3.01 -25.00
C ASP A 216 -31.26 2.54 -23.73
N GLU A 217 -31.06 1.24 -23.63
CA GLU A 217 -30.36 0.62 -22.50
C GLU A 217 -28.87 1.05 -22.41
N THR A 218 -28.30 1.55 -23.49
CA THR A 218 -26.88 1.97 -23.55
C THR A 218 -26.66 3.36 -22.96
N GLY A 219 -27.71 4.16 -22.76
CA GLY A 219 -27.63 5.54 -22.27
C GLY A 219 -26.93 6.52 -23.20
N VAL A 220 -26.76 6.17 -24.49
CA VAL A 220 -26.17 7.08 -25.51
C VAL A 220 -27.15 8.14 -25.94
N LYS A 221 -28.45 7.83 -25.94
CA LYS A 221 -29.52 8.74 -26.37
C LYS A 221 -30.15 9.40 -25.16
N TYR A 222 -30.05 10.72 -25.10
CA TYR A 222 -30.68 11.56 -24.10
C TYR A 222 -31.13 12.87 -24.72
N ASP A 223 -32.09 13.53 -24.08
CA ASP A 223 -32.59 14.85 -24.47
C ASP A 223 -32.24 15.86 -23.39
N ILE A 224 -31.91 17.09 -23.81
CA ILE A 224 -31.73 18.24 -22.93
C ILE A 224 -33.05 19.02 -22.93
N THR A 225 -33.68 19.07 -21.76
CA THR A 225 -35.00 19.68 -21.60
C THR A 225 -35.00 20.73 -20.47
N ASP A 226 -36.08 21.44 -20.32
CA ASP A 226 -36.30 22.24 -19.12
C ASP A 226 -36.50 21.31 -17.90
N ILE A 227 -36.11 21.83 -16.74
CA ILE A 227 -36.27 21.09 -15.47
C ILE A 227 -37.74 20.83 -15.22
N PRO A 228 -38.14 19.58 -14.85
CA PRO A 228 -39.50 19.25 -14.45
C PRO A 228 -40.02 20.19 -13.37
N ALA A 229 -41.32 20.55 -13.46
CA ALA A 229 -41.90 21.58 -12.61
C ALA A 229 -41.80 21.27 -11.11
N ASP A 230 -41.86 19.99 -10.74
CA ASP A 230 -41.74 19.48 -9.37
C ASP A 230 -40.31 19.51 -8.81
N LEU A 231 -39.28 19.68 -9.66
CA LEU A 231 -37.86 19.73 -9.27
C LEU A 231 -37.24 21.13 -9.45
N LYS A 232 -38.01 22.12 -9.97
CA LYS A 232 -37.49 23.46 -10.19
C LYS A 232 -37.06 24.15 -8.90
N ASP A 233 -37.84 24.04 -7.85
CA ASP A 233 -37.50 24.66 -6.56
C ASP A 233 -36.23 24.02 -5.93
N GLU A 234 -36.07 22.70 -6.01
CA GLU A 234 -34.86 22.00 -5.55
C GLU A 234 -33.62 22.41 -6.34
N ALA A 235 -33.74 22.48 -7.67
CA ALA A 235 -32.65 22.91 -8.54
C ALA A 235 -32.28 24.39 -8.34
N GLY A 236 -33.29 25.25 -8.15
CA GLY A 236 -33.08 26.69 -7.85
C GLY A 236 -32.33 26.86 -6.51
N MET A 237 -32.81 26.21 -5.45
CA MET A 237 -32.14 26.27 -4.15
C MET A 237 -30.70 25.75 -4.22
N ALA A 238 -30.46 24.68 -4.99
CA ALA A 238 -29.11 24.12 -5.14
C ALA A 238 -28.18 25.12 -5.87
N LEU A 239 -28.69 25.81 -6.88
CA LEU A 239 -27.93 26.88 -7.58
C LEU A 239 -27.65 28.08 -6.66
N GLU A 240 -28.61 28.53 -5.88
CA GLU A 240 -28.43 29.61 -4.90
C GLU A 240 -27.38 29.26 -3.86
N GLN A 241 -27.44 28.04 -3.28
CA GLN A 241 -26.43 27.54 -2.35
C GLN A 241 -25.04 27.41 -2.97
N LEU A 242 -24.95 27.00 -4.24
CA LEU A 242 -23.69 26.91 -4.96
C LEU A 242 -23.10 28.31 -5.21
N ILE A 243 -23.91 29.28 -5.64
CA ILE A 243 -23.47 30.68 -5.85
C ILE A 243 -23.03 31.31 -4.53
N ASP A 244 -23.78 31.11 -3.46
CA ASP A 244 -23.41 31.59 -2.11
C ASP A 244 -22.07 31.01 -1.66
N ALA A 245 -21.87 29.70 -1.79
CA ALA A 245 -20.59 29.06 -1.44
C ALA A 245 -19.43 29.56 -2.30
N VAL A 246 -19.64 29.73 -3.62
CA VAL A 246 -18.60 30.21 -4.52
C VAL A 246 -18.28 31.68 -4.24
N SER A 247 -19.28 32.53 -3.98
CA SER A 247 -19.06 33.97 -3.69
C SER A 247 -18.30 34.18 -2.36
N ASN A 248 -18.41 33.27 -1.40
CA ASN A 248 -17.66 33.37 -0.18
C ASN A 248 -16.16 33.00 -0.34
N LEU A 249 -15.77 32.39 -1.47
CA LEU A 249 -14.44 31.82 -1.70
C LEU A 249 -13.73 32.40 -2.95
N ASP A 250 -14.46 33.10 -3.85
CA ASP A 250 -13.96 33.63 -5.11
C ASP A 250 -14.29 35.11 -5.23
N ASP A 251 -13.28 35.97 -5.28
CA ASP A 251 -13.41 37.43 -5.24
C ASP A 251 -14.19 37.98 -6.46
N GLU A 252 -14.01 37.38 -7.65
CA GLU A 252 -14.71 37.84 -8.89
C GLU A 252 -16.23 37.65 -8.76
N VAL A 253 -16.66 36.45 -8.26
CA VAL A 253 -18.07 36.16 -8.06
C VAL A 253 -18.64 36.98 -6.90
N ALA A 254 -17.85 37.19 -5.82
CA ALA A 254 -18.24 38.05 -4.70
C ALA A 254 -18.54 39.46 -5.13
N GLU A 255 -17.68 40.09 -5.97
CA GLU A 255 -17.92 41.43 -6.53
C GLU A 255 -19.19 41.48 -7.39
N MET A 256 -19.43 40.44 -8.22
CA MET A 256 -20.63 40.38 -9.04
C MET A 256 -21.91 40.28 -8.22
N VAL A 257 -21.91 39.48 -7.14
CA VAL A 257 -23.05 39.37 -6.20
C VAL A 257 -23.29 40.70 -5.50
N LEU A 258 -22.26 41.41 -5.04
CA LEU A 258 -22.37 42.68 -4.35
C LEU A 258 -22.88 43.79 -5.27
N GLU A 259 -22.55 43.74 -6.57
CA GLU A 259 -22.96 44.69 -7.58
C GLU A 259 -24.30 44.33 -8.25
N ASP A 260 -24.96 43.25 -7.80
CA ASP A 260 -26.22 42.72 -8.37
C ASP A 260 -26.11 42.45 -9.89
N LYS A 261 -24.93 41.97 -10.34
CA LYS A 261 -24.66 41.56 -11.71
C LYS A 261 -25.08 40.12 -11.96
N GLU A 262 -25.54 39.84 -13.16
CA GLU A 262 -25.90 38.49 -13.59
C GLU A 262 -24.65 37.58 -13.65
N ILE A 263 -24.68 36.46 -12.94
CA ILE A 263 -23.64 35.43 -12.97
C ILE A 263 -24.04 34.41 -14.06
N THR A 264 -23.32 34.48 -15.19
CA THR A 264 -23.56 33.48 -16.25
C THR A 264 -23.00 32.10 -15.91
N PRO A 265 -23.56 31.04 -16.50
CA PRO A 265 -23.03 29.66 -16.30
C PRO A 265 -21.54 29.54 -16.61
N GLU A 266 -21.01 30.28 -17.60
CA GLU A 266 -19.57 30.24 -17.94
C GLU A 266 -18.71 30.84 -16.82
N ILE A 267 -19.14 31.96 -16.23
CA ILE A 267 -18.44 32.59 -15.11
C ILE A 267 -18.44 31.66 -13.90
N LEU A 268 -19.62 31.13 -13.59
CA LEU A 268 -19.77 30.19 -12.46
C LEU A 268 -18.90 28.93 -12.63
N LYS A 269 -18.85 28.33 -13.82
CA LYS A 269 -18.00 27.20 -14.14
C LYS A 269 -16.51 27.50 -13.97
N LYS A 270 -16.06 28.68 -14.43
CA LYS A 270 -14.66 29.10 -14.23
C LYS A 270 -14.32 29.28 -12.77
N ALA A 271 -15.21 29.82 -11.97
CA ALA A 271 -15.04 30.01 -10.53
C ALA A 271 -15.02 28.62 -9.81
N ILE A 272 -15.96 27.73 -10.12
CA ILE A 272 -15.97 26.37 -9.58
C ILE A 272 -14.66 25.66 -9.93
N ARG A 273 -14.15 25.77 -11.17
CA ARG A 273 -12.87 25.21 -11.58
C ARG A 273 -11.72 25.76 -10.72
N ARG A 274 -11.58 27.09 -10.57
CA ARG A 274 -10.53 27.70 -9.73
C ARG A 274 -10.56 27.16 -8.31
N LEU A 275 -11.76 27.07 -7.72
CA LEU A 275 -11.94 26.59 -6.35
C LEU A 275 -11.71 25.09 -6.20
N THR A 276 -12.09 24.29 -7.21
CA THR A 276 -11.82 22.83 -7.21
C THR A 276 -10.31 22.57 -7.33
N CYS A 277 -9.62 23.24 -8.26
CA CYS A 277 -8.17 23.16 -8.40
C CYS A 277 -7.45 23.66 -7.12
N GLY A 278 -8.02 24.66 -6.43
CA GLY A 278 -7.54 25.17 -5.15
C GLY A 278 -7.94 24.35 -3.92
N LEU A 279 -8.58 23.19 -4.08
CA LEU A 279 -9.05 22.28 -3.00
C LEU A 279 -10.07 22.92 -2.05
N LYS A 280 -10.74 23.98 -2.47
CA LYS A 280 -11.69 24.70 -1.63
C LYS A 280 -13.13 24.21 -1.77
N ILE A 281 -13.48 23.65 -2.94
CA ILE A 281 -14.81 23.13 -3.24
C ILE A 281 -14.73 21.73 -3.86
N VAL A 282 -15.74 20.91 -3.63
CA VAL A 282 -15.88 19.57 -4.24
C VAL A 282 -17.20 19.51 -5.02
N PRO A 283 -17.17 19.54 -6.36
CA PRO A 283 -18.37 19.34 -7.18
C PRO A 283 -18.91 17.93 -6.99
N VAL A 284 -20.23 17.78 -6.84
CA VAL A 284 -20.90 16.49 -6.63
C VAL A 284 -21.90 16.23 -7.76
N ILE A 285 -21.85 15.00 -8.31
CA ILE A 285 -22.77 14.54 -9.35
C ILE A 285 -23.38 13.21 -8.92
N GLY A 286 -24.69 13.05 -9.12
CA GLY A 286 -25.38 11.79 -8.85
C GLY A 286 -25.70 11.03 -10.14
N GLY A 287 -25.68 9.67 -10.04
CA GLY A 287 -26.02 8.83 -11.17
C GLY A 287 -26.00 7.35 -10.87
N SER A 288 -26.05 6.54 -11.91
CA SER A 288 -25.88 5.09 -11.88
C SER A 288 -25.05 4.63 -13.07
N ALA A 289 -23.80 4.25 -12.82
CA ALA A 289 -22.96 3.68 -13.85
C ALA A 289 -23.57 2.37 -14.41
N PHE A 290 -24.18 1.54 -13.56
CA PHE A 290 -24.84 0.29 -13.98
C PHE A 290 -26.03 0.54 -14.91
N LYS A 291 -26.85 1.56 -14.63
CA LYS A 291 -28.00 1.95 -15.46
C LYS A 291 -27.63 2.94 -16.58
N ASN A 292 -26.34 3.19 -16.78
CA ASN A 292 -25.85 4.05 -17.86
C ASN A 292 -26.39 5.50 -17.80
N LYS A 293 -26.54 6.06 -16.58
CA LYS A 293 -27.08 7.40 -16.35
C LYS A 293 -26.16 8.26 -15.51
N GLY A 294 -25.87 9.48 -15.97
CA GLY A 294 -25.01 10.46 -15.27
C GLY A 294 -23.52 10.35 -15.56
N VAL A 295 -23.06 9.41 -16.39
CA VAL A 295 -21.62 9.24 -16.70
C VAL A 295 -21.14 10.29 -17.71
N GLN A 296 -21.93 10.67 -18.72
CA GLN A 296 -21.56 11.73 -19.66
C GLN A 296 -21.45 13.10 -18.95
N PRO A 297 -22.43 13.54 -18.11
CA PRO A 297 -22.25 14.74 -17.27
C PRO A 297 -21.02 14.67 -16.35
N LEU A 298 -20.67 13.48 -15.83
CA LEU A 298 -19.44 13.30 -15.07
C LEU A 298 -18.20 13.56 -15.92
N MET A 299 -18.16 13.08 -17.15
CA MET A 299 -17.04 13.32 -18.08
C MET A 299 -16.91 14.80 -18.45
N ASP A 300 -18.04 15.48 -18.66
CA ASP A 300 -18.05 16.93 -18.87
C ASP A 300 -17.50 17.67 -17.66
N ALA A 301 -17.89 17.28 -16.44
CA ALA A 301 -17.37 17.85 -15.21
C ALA A 301 -15.87 17.59 -14.99
N VAL A 302 -15.36 16.42 -15.39
CA VAL A 302 -13.93 16.13 -15.38
C VAL A 302 -13.17 17.13 -16.26
N VAL A 303 -13.66 17.43 -17.45
CA VAL A 303 -13.06 18.40 -18.35
C VAL A 303 -13.22 19.83 -17.83
N ASP A 304 -14.41 20.20 -17.33
CA ASP A 304 -14.72 21.57 -16.88
C ASP A 304 -14.05 21.92 -15.53
N TYR A 305 -13.95 20.98 -14.57
CA TYR A 305 -13.58 21.30 -13.19
C TYR A 305 -12.25 20.74 -12.71
N LEU A 306 -11.74 19.64 -13.30
CA LEU A 306 -10.44 19.12 -12.90
C LEU A 306 -9.30 19.78 -13.67
N PRO A 307 -8.13 19.97 -13.03
CA PRO A 307 -7.02 20.68 -13.64
C PRO A 307 -6.37 19.92 -14.79
N SER A 308 -5.74 20.66 -15.67
CA SER A 308 -4.73 20.18 -16.60
C SER A 308 -3.33 20.19 -15.92
N PRO A 309 -2.31 19.54 -16.49
CA PRO A 309 -0.95 19.56 -15.93
C PRO A 309 -0.35 20.94 -15.71
N VAL A 310 -0.80 21.98 -16.42
CA VAL A 310 -0.34 23.37 -16.26
C VAL A 310 -1.03 24.15 -15.13
N GLU A 311 -2.13 23.62 -14.61
CA GLU A 311 -2.92 24.28 -13.56
C GLU A 311 -2.64 23.69 -12.16
N VAL A 312 -2.01 22.52 -12.09
CA VAL A 312 -1.50 21.98 -10.82
C VAL A 312 -0.22 22.69 -10.41
N SER A 313 0.07 22.67 -9.12
CA SER A 313 1.35 23.18 -8.62
C SER A 313 2.50 22.48 -9.31
N ALA A 314 3.52 23.24 -9.70
CA ALA A 314 4.75 22.67 -10.26
C ALA A 314 5.34 21.62 -9.32
N ALA A 315 5.97 20.58 -9.88
CA ALA A 315 6.52 19.52 -9.09
C ALA A 315 7.74 19.99 -8.29
N THR A 316 7.77 19.70 -7.01
CA THR A 316 8.93 19.96 -6.16
C THR A 316 9.93 18.82 -6.28
N ALA A 317 11.18 19.16 -6.48
CA ALA A 317 12.34 18.26 -6.49
C ALA A 317 13.43 18.80 -5.56
N VAL A 318 14.39 17.98 -5.22
CA VAL A 318 15.60 18.39 -4.49
C VAL A 318 16.83 18.11 -5.36
N GLU A 319 17.91 18.88 -5.19
CA GLU A 319 19.18 18.58 -5.86
C GLU A 319 19.72 17.23 -5.39
N ALA A 320 20.24 16.42 -6.32
CA ALA A 320 20.70 15.05 -6.00
C ALA A 320 21.96 15.02 -5.10
N ASP A 321 22.74 16.09 -5.08
CA ASP A 321 23.94 16.25 -4.23
C ASP A 321 23.63 17.00 -2.92
N ASP A 322 22.51 17.75 -2.87
CA ASP A 322 22.06 18.50 -1.69
C ASP A 322 20.55 18.35 -1.51
N GLU A 323 20.14 17.35 -0.74
CA GLU A 323 18.74 17.02 -0.48
C GLU A 323 17.96 18.14 0.26
N THR A 324 18.61 19.25 0.61
CA THR A 324 17.98 20.40 1.28
C THR A 324 17.59 21.52 0.31
N THR A 325 18.20 21.56 -0.88
CA THR A 325 17.92 22.59 -1.89
C THR A 325 16.73 22.17 -2.75
N GLU A 326 15.60 22.87 -2.59
CA GLU A 326 14.38 22.63 -3.39
C GLU A 326 14.49 23.27 -4.76
N VAL A 327 14.12 22.51 -5.77
CA VAL A 327 14.04 22.93 -7.19
C VAL A 327 12.62 22.72 -7.69
N THR A 328 12.05 23.72 -8.38
CA THR A 328 10.74 23.64 -8.98
C THR A 328 10.85 23.15 -10.42
N VAL A 329 10.09 22.10 -10.77
CA VAL A 329 10.02 21.53 -12.12
C VAL A 329 8.71 21.96 -12.77
N GLU A 330 8.79 22.92 -13.69
CA GLU A 330 7.63 23.46 -14.41
C GLU A 330 7.24 22.56 -15.60
N PRO A 331 5.94 22.44 -15.91
CA PRO A 331 5.46 21.69 -17.08
C PRO A 331 5.74 22.47 -18.36
N ASP A 332 6.79 22.09 -19.07
CA ASP A 332 7.21 22.68 -20.36
C ASP A 332 7.78 21.56 -21.25
N ASP A 333 7.24 21.37 -22.44
CA ASP A 333 7.73 20.38 -23.42
C ASP A 333 9.14 20.71 -23.95
N ASN A 334 9.54 21.99 -23.89
CA ASN A 334 10.83 22.47 -24.38
C ASN A 334 11.88 22.56 -23.27
N GLY A 335 11.49 22.32 -22.03
CA GLY A 335 12.38 22.27 -20.88
C GLY A 335 13.24 21.00 -20.83
N PRO A 336 14.15 20.89 -19.85
CA PRO A 336 14.90 19.67 -19.63
C PRO A 336 13.98 18.53 -19.21
N PHE A 337 14.28 17.32 -19.69
CA PHE A 337 13.45 16.15 -19.36
C PHE A 337 13.53 15.80 -17.88
N CYS A 338 12.36 15.62 -17.26
CA CYS A 338 12.21 15.16 -15.89
C CYS A 338 10.94 14.30 -15.75
N SER A 339 11.07 13.12 -15.20
CA SER A 339 9.96 12.19 -14.98
C SER A 339 10.12 11.38 -13.70
N LEU A 340 9.01 10.89 -13.16
CA LEU A 340 8.96 9.98 -12.02
C LEU A 340 8.59 8.58 -12.49
N ALA A 341 9.42 7.59 -12.16
CA ALA A 341 9.10 6.18 -12.33
C ALA A 341 8.20 5.73 -11.18
N PHE A 342 6.89 5.70 -11.39
CA PHE A 342 5.93 5.45 -10.32
C PHE A 342 5.47 3.99 -10.19
N LYS A 343 5.65 3.18 -11.25
CA LYS A 343 5.27 1.76 -11.25
C LYS A 343 6.21 0.95 -12.11
N LEU A 344 6.54 -0.24 -11.63
CA LEU A 344 7.25 -1.27 -12.39
C LEU A 344 6.31 -2.44 -12.64
N TRP A 345 6.48 -3.07 -13.78
CA TRP A 345 5.76 -4.28 -14.14
C TRP A 345 6.63 -5.19 -14.99
N THR A 346 6.66 -6.48 -14.68
CA THR A 346 7.37 -7.48 -15.49
C THR A 346 6.39 -8.20 -16.38
N ASP A 347 6.42 -7.84 -17.65
CA ASP A 347 5.58 -8.47 -18.68
C ASP A 347 6.27 -9.73 -19.23
N PRO A 348 5.55 -10.87 -19.37
CA PRO A 348 6.13 -12.11 -19.88
C PRO A 348 6.70 -12.01 -21.29
N PHE A 349 6.18 -11.10 -22.13
CA PHE A 349 6.54 -10.98 -23.56
C PHE A 349 7.49 -9.83 -23.85
N VAL A 350 7.33 -8.72 -23.13
CA VAL A 350 8.07 -7.48 -23.39
C VAL A 350 9.20 -7.27 -22.39
N GLY A 351 9.14 -7.93 -21.25
CA GLY A 351 10.09 -7.77 -20.14
C GLY A 351 9.72 -6.61 -19.20
N LYS A 352 10.71 -6.02 -18.55
CA LYS A 352 10.51 -4.97 -17.55
C LYS A 352 9.95 -3.70 -18.19
N LEU A 353 8.76 -3.29 -17.76
CA LEU A 353 8.08 -2.05 -18.09
C LEU A 353 8.26 -1.07 -16.92
N VAL A 354 8.72 0.13 -17.19
CA VAL A 354 8.84 1.22 -16.23
C VAL A 354 7.84 2.30 -16.59
N PHE A 355 6.79 2.44 -15.79
CA PHE A 355 5.77 3.46 -15.98
C PHE A 355 6.27 4.78 -15.44
N ILE A 356 6.20 5.81 -16.28
CA ILE A 356 6.67 7.15 -15.95
C ILE A 356 5.55 8.19 -16.09
N ARG A 357 5.58 9.20 -15.22
CA ARG A 357 4.90 10.47 -15.39
C ARG A 357 5.93 11.51 -15.77
N VAL A 358 5.77 12.13 -16.93
CA VAL A 358 6.64 13.22 -17.39
C VAL A 358 6.17 14.54 -16.77
N TYR A 359 7.06 15.23 -16.07
CA TYR A 359 6.78 16.53 -15.44
C TYR A 359 7.32 17.70 -16.27
N SER A 360 8.44 17.52 -16.97
CA SER A 360 9.05 18.54 -17.84
C SER A 360 9.75 17.89 -19.02
N GLY A 361 9.90 18.62 -20.10
CA GLY A 361 10.61 18.20 -21.28
C GLY A 361 9.87 17.14 -22.10
N HIS A 362 10.61 16.52 -22.97
CA HIS A 362 10.15 15.41 -23.80
C HIS A 362 11.21 14.30 -23.89
N LEU A 363 10.78 13.09 -24.19
CA LEU A 363 11.64 11.92 -24.33
C LEU A 363 11.32 11.20 -25.64
N LYS A 364 12.35 10.98 -26.47
CA LYS A 364 12.22 10.28 -27.75
C LYS A 364 12.85 8.87 -27.68
N LYS A 365 12.35 7.98 -28.53
CA LYS A 365 12.97 6.67 -28.72
C LYS A 365 14.42 6.84 -29.19
N GLY A 366 15.35 6.22 -28.46
CA GLY A 366 16.78 6.29 -28.74
C GLY A 366 17.56 7.24 -27.86
N ASP A 367 16.88 8.12 -27.11
CA ASP A 367 17.50 9.04 -26.17
C ASP A 367 18.15 8.31 -25.01
N THR A 368 19.02 9.00 -24.32
CA THR A 368 19.69 8.51 -23.12
C THR A 368 19.14 9.26 -21.91
N ILE A 369 18.63 8.52 -20.95
CA ILE A 369 18.15 9.06 -19.68
C ILE A 369 19.15 8.82 -18.57
N TYR A 370 19.13 9.66 -17.55
CA TYR A 370 19.96 9.60 -16.36
C TYR A 370 19.07 9.33 -15.13
N ASN A 371 19.58 8.49 -14.24
CA ASN A 371 18.97 8.23 -12.93
C ASN A 371 19.87 8.84 -11.86
N PRO A 372 19.46 9.95 -11.22
CA PRO A 372 20.26 10.66 -10.21
C PRO A 372 20.65 9.79 -9.01
N ARG A 373 19.69 8.97 -8.49
CA ARG A 373 19.94 8.09 -7.34
C ARG A 373 21.05 7.07 -7.59
N THR A 374 21.04 6.41 -8.76
CA THR A 374 22.04 5.38 -9.11
C THR A 374 23.25 5.94 -9.84
N ARG A 375 23.18 7.21 -10.30
CA ARG A 375 24.18 7.89 -11.14
C ARG A 375 24.51 7.15 -12.43
N LYS A 376 23.54 6.39 -12.94
CA LYS A 376 23.68 5.59 -14.17
C LYS A 376 22.83 6.16 -15.32
N ARG A 377 23.28 5.85 -16.52
CA ARG A 377 22.57 6.18 -17.76
C ARG A 377 22.03 4.92 -18.40
N ASP A 378 20.83 5.01 -18.92
CA ASP A 378 20.18 3.97 -19.69
C ASP A 378 19.68 4.53 -21.03
N ARG A 379 19.68 3.71 -22.09
CA ARG A 379 19.15 4.11 -23.39
C ARG A 379 17.71 3.66 -23.54
N VAL A 380 16.84 4.56 -23.96
CA VAL A 380 15.44 4.30 -24.25
C VAL A 380 15.30 3.50 -25.53
N SER A 381 15.01 2.22 -25.39
CA SER A 381 14.86 1.33 -26.55
C SER A 381 13.47 1.45 -27.18
N ARG A 382 12.43 1.61 -26.36
CA ARG A 382 11.04 1.60 -26.78
C ARG A 382 10.17 2.38 -25.79
N LEU A 383 9.24 3.18 -26.31
CA LEU A 383 8.23 3.91 -25.56
C LEU A 383 6.86 3.34 -25.90
N ILE A 384 6.05 3.10 -24.90
CA ILE A 384 4.71 2.53 -25.04
C ILE A 384 3.69 3.42 -24.36
N MET A 385 2.63 3.75 -25.08
CA MET A 385 1.41 4.30 -24.53
C MET A 385 0.44 3.18 -24.25
N LEU A 386 -0.15 3.20 -23.06
CA LEU A 386 -1.13 2.18 -22.67
C LEU A 386 -2.54 2.66 -22.98
N GLN A 387 -3.28 1.80 -23.65
CA GLN A 387 -4.69 1.98 -23.93
C GLN A 387 -5.42 0.70 -23.49
N ALA A 388 -5.66 0.58 -22.19
CA ALA A 388 -6.17 -0.63 -21.52
C ALA A 388 -5.30 -1.87 -21.84
N ASP A 389 -5.81 -2.82 -22.61
CA ASP A 389 -5.09 -4.03 -23.04
C ASP A 389 -4.16 -3.81 -24.27
N LYS A 390 -4.35 -2.69 -24.98
CA LYS A 390 -3.56 -2.39 -26.18
C LYS A 390 -2.31 -1.59 -25.83
N ARG A 391 -1.20 -2.00 -26.41
CA ARG A 391 0.11 -1.36 -26.29
C ARG A 391 0.45 -0.69 -27.60
N THR A 392 0.49 0.63 -27.61
CA THR A 392 0.83 1.39 -28.79
C THR A 392 2.24 1.95 -28.66
N ASP A 393 3.12 1.58 -29.59
CA ASP A 393 4.45 2.17 -29.66
C ASP A 393 4.35 3.63 -30.09
N VAL A 394 5.04 4.50 -29.34
CA VAL A 394 5.14 5.93 -29.64
C VAL A 394 6.60 6.34 -29.84
N ASN A 395 6.81 7.38 -30.65
CA ASN A 395 8.15 7.87 -30.94
C ASN A 395 8.65 8.86 -29.89
N ALA A 396 7.73 9.58 -29.24
CA ALA A 396 8.02 10.57 -28.22
C ALA A 396 6.91 10.62 -27.17
N VAL A 397 7.26 11.08 -25.97
CA VAL A 397 6.35 11.45 -24.89
C VAL A 397 6.74 12.83 -24.37
N TYR A 398 5.78 13.58 -23.88
CA TYR A 398 5.91 14.98 -23.54
C TYR A 398 5.51 15.27 -22.10
N SER A 399 5.78 16.46 -21.61
CA SER A 399 5.33 16.92 -20.30
C SER A 399 3.84 16.61 -20.09
N GLY A 400 3.44 16.17 -18.91
CA GLY A 400 2.08 15.78 -18.61
C GLY A 400 1.67 14.37 -19.08
N ASP A 401 2.49 13.66 -19.85
CA ASP A 401 2.17 12.32 -20.34
C ASP A 401 2.44 11.24 -19.29
N ILE A 402 1.64 10.17 -19.37
CA ILE A 402 1.87 8.91 -18.65
C ILE A 402 2.18 7.84 -19.69
N ALA A 403 3.35 7.22 -19.60
CA ALA A 403 3.83 6.24 -20.57
C ALA A 403 4.66 5.15 -19.90
N ALA A 404 5.03 4.11 -20.66
CA ALA A 404 5.95 3.07 -20.19
C ALA A 404 7.22 3.02 -21.05
N ILE A 405 8.36 2.87 -20.40
CA ILE A 405 9.66 2.63 -21.02
C ILE A 405 10.00 1.15 -20.88
N VAL A 406 10.43 0.53 -21.99
CA VAL A 406 10.83 -0.88 -21.99
C VAL A 406 12.33 -1.02 -21.81
N GLY A 407 12.73 -1.95 -20.93
CA GLY A 407 14.08 -2.48 -20.89
C GLY A 407 15.07 -1.70 -20.05
N LEU A 408 14.63 -0.77 -19.20
CA LEU A 408 15.50 -0.13 -18.22
C LEU A 408 15.90 -1.13 -17.13
N ARG A 409 17.21 -1.16 -16.79
CA ARG A 409 17.76 -2.17 -15.87
C ARG A 409 17.88 -1.71 -14.43
N ASN A 410 18.27 -0.45 -14.23
CA ASN A 410 18.66 0.07 -12.92
C ASN A 410 17.63 1.09 -12.38
N VAL A 411 16.36 0.78 -12.50
CA VAL A 411 15.26 1.66 -12.08
C VAL A 411 14.37 0.92 -11.09
N THR A 412 14.04 1.59 -10.01
CA THR A 412 13.06 1.15 -8.98
C THR A 412 11.89 2.11 -8.92
N THR A 413 10.79 1.69 -8.31
CA THR A 413 9.63 2.55 -8.07
C THR A 413 10.03 3.75 -7.20
N GLY A 414 9.67 4.96 -7.62
CA GLY A 414 10.05 6.21 -6.97
C GLY A 414 11.30 6.90 -7.54
N ASP A 415 12.01 6.27 -8.47
CA ASP A 415 13.18 6.89 -9.09
C ASP A 415 12.80 8.04 -10.00
N THR A 416 13.59 9.10 -9.95
CA THR A 416 13.58 10.17 -10.95
C THR A 416 14.40 9.77 -12.16
N LEU A 417 13.88 10.05 -13.34
CA LEU A 417 14.58 9.88 -14.60
C LEU A 417 14.65 11.24 -15.30
N SER A 418 15.83 11.73 -15.57
CA SER A 418 16.04 13.10 -16.04
C SER A 418 17.11 13.18 -17.14
N ASP A 419 17.26 14.37 -17.71
CA ASP A 419 18.47 14.75 -18.42
C ASP A 419 19.62 14.91 -17.42
N LYS A 420 20.85 14.66 -17.85
CA LYS A 420 22.01 14.75 -16.94
C LYS A 420 22.24 16.17 -16.41
N GLU A 421 21.88 17.18 -17.18
CA GLU A 421 22.00 18.58 -16.80
C GLU A 421 21.03 18.97 -15.68
N LEU A 422 19.94 18.23 -15.50
CA LEU A 422 18.94 18.39 -14.44
C LEU A 422 19.14 17.27 -13.41
N ASP A 423 20.14 17.41 -12.55
CA ASP A 423 20.47 16.41 -11.52
C ASP A 423 19.62 16.64 -10.26
N VAL A 424 18.32 16.31 -10.36
CA VAL A 424 17.35 16.49 -9.29
C VAL A 424 16.62 15.21 -8.98
N MET A 425 16.11 15.08 -7.76
CA MET A 425 15.23 14.00 -7.31
C MET A 425 13.84 14.55 -6.98
N LEU A 426 12.82 14.09 -7.71
CA LEU A 426 11.44 14.33 -7.36
C LEU A 426 11.09 13.61 -6.07
N GLU A 427 10.20 14.19 -5.26
CA GLU A 427 9.71 13.54 -4.06
C GLU A 427 9.08 12.17 -4.39
N PRO A 428 9.66 11.07 -3.87
CA PRO A 428 9.13 9.74 -4.12
C PRO A 428 7.81 9.49 -3.37
N PRO A 429 6.97 8.53 -3.83
CA PRO A 429 5.85 8.08 -3.02
C PRO A 429 6.34 7.50 -1.69
N THR A 430 5.64 7.80 -0.61
CA THR A 430 5.91 7.20 0.70
C THR A 430 5.10 5.93 0.87
N PHE A 431 5.78 4.81 1.11
CA PHE A 431 5.12 3.52 1.26
C PHE A 431 5.03 3.13 2.74
N PRO A 432 3.89 2.58 3.19
CA PRO A 432 3.77 2.04 4.53
C PRO A 432 4.63 0.78 4.70
N GLU A 433 5.08 0.54 5.94
CA GLU A 433 5.79 -0.68 6.28
C GLU A 433 4.85 -1.90 6.23
N PRO A 434 5.35 -3.08 5.82
CA PRO A 434 4.60 -4.32 5.86
C PRO A 434 4.08 -4.62 7.27
N VAL A 435 2.83 -5.11 7.37
CA VAL A 435 2.17 -5.37 8.65
C VAL A 435 2.03 -6.86 8.99
N ILE A 436 2.20 -7.76 8.02
CA ILE A 436 2.18 -9.21 8.25
C ILE A 436 3.38 -9.87 7.60
N SER A 437 3.79 -11.00 8.20
CA SER A 437 4.87 -11.83 7.69
C SER A 437 4.44 -13.29 7.63
N MET A 438 4.90 -14.01 6.59
CA MET A 438 4.66 -15.44 6.40
C MET A 438 5.96 -16.12 5.98
N SER A 439 6.15 -17.38 6.37
CA SER A 439 7.24 -18.19 5.86
C SER A 439 6.89 -18.72 4.47
N VAL A 440 7.88 -18.85 3.60
CA VAL A 440 7.71 -19.44 2.28
C VAL A 440 8.79 -20.49 2.04
N GLU A 441 8.36 -21.68 1.66
CA GLU A 441 9.24 -22.81 1.40
C GLU A 441 8.96 -23.41 0.03
N PRO A 442 9.98 -23.64 -0.82
CA PRO A 442 9.80 -24.29 -2.11
C PRO A 442 9.45 -25.77 -1.92
N ASN A 443 8.50 -26.28 -2.70
CA ASN A 443 8.11 -27.69 -2.62
C ASN A 443 9.18 -28.65 -3.16
N SER A 444 10.11 -28.15 -3.98
CA SER A 444 11.22 -28.91 -4.53
C SER A 444 12.52 -28.10 -4.59
N ASN A 445 13.66 -28.79 -4.66
CA ASN A 445 14.97 -28.13 -4.85
C ASN A 445 15.05 -27.40 -6.20
N ALA A 446 14.36 -27.87 -7.23
CA ALA A 446 14.32 -27.22 -8.53
C ALA A 446 13.55 -25.88 -8.52
N ASP A 447 12.64 -25.73 -7.56
CA ASP A 447 11.87 -24.49 -7.41
C ASP A 447 12.60 -23.43 -6.58
N ARG A 448 13.65 -23.82 -5.83
CA ARG A 448 14.37 -22.89 -4.94
C ARG A 448 14.99 -21.71 -5.66
N ASP A 449 15.75 -21.97 -6.74
CA ASP A 449 16.44 -20.90 -7.48
C ASP A 449 15.44 -20.04 -8.23
N LYS A 450 14.41 -20.67 -8.84
CA LYS A 450 13.31 -19.95 -9.51
C LYS A 450 12.52 -19.10 -8.53
N MET A 451 12.27 -19.61 -7.32
CA MET A 451 11.55 -18.89 -6.26
C MET A 451 12.32 -17.62 -5.85
N SER A 452 13.62 -17.73 -5.64
CA SER A 452 14.45 -16.58 -5.26
C SER A 452 14.41 -15.49 -6.34
N GLU A 453 14.55 -15.84 -7.62
CA GLU A 453 14.44 -14.91 -8.74
C GLU A 453 13.04 -14.28 -8.83
N ALA A 454 11.98 -15.10 -8.69
CA ALA A 454 10.60 -14.63 -8.75
C ALA A 454 10.27 -13.67 -7.60
N LEU A 455 10.66 -14.00 -6.36
CA LEU A 455 10.45 -13.15 -5.20
C LEU A 455 11.20 -11.84 -5.30
N GLN A 456 12.44 -11.86 -5.83
CA GLN A 456 13.19 -10.62 -6.07
C GLN A 456 12.47 -9.72 -7.07
N ARG A 457 11.98 -10.27 -8.20
CA ARG A 457 11.21 -9.51 -9.20
C ARG A 457 9.94 -8.91 -8.60
N LEU A 458 9.19 -9.69 -7.82
CA LEU A 458 7.99 -9.23 -7.15
C LEU A 458 8.29 -8.09 -6.13
N SER A 459 9.41 -8.19 -5.41
CA SER A 459 9.86 -7.13 -4.50
C SER A 459 10.34 -5.85 -5.23
N GLU A 460 10.85 -5.96 -6.46
CA GLU A 460 11.14 -4.79 -7.29
C GLU A 460 9.87 -4.09 -7.80
N GLU A 461 8.81 -4.86 -8.06
CA GLU A 461 7.51 -4.33 -8.51
C GLU A 461 6.73 -3.65 -7.38
N ASP A 462 6.76 -4.22 -6.18
CA ASP A 462 6.01 -3.76 -5.01
C ASP A 462 6.93 -3.41 -3.85
N PRO A 463 7.13 -2.12 -3.55
CA PRO A 463 7.96 -1.65 -2.43
C PRO A 463 7.45 -2.06 -1.04
N THR A 464 6.16 -2.42 -0.90
CA THR A 464 5.58 -2.92 0.35
C THR A 464 5.69 -4.42 0.52
N PHE A 465 6.20 -5.12 -0.49
CA PHE A 465 6.53 -6.54 -0.42
C PHE A 465 8.01 -6.72 -0.12
N ARG A 466 8.33 -7.31 1.02
CA ARG A 466 9.71 -7.57 1.45
C ARG A 466 9.98 -9.06 1.54
N VAL A 467 11.21 -9.43 1.22
CA VAL A 467 11.72 -10.79 1.30
C VAL A 467 13.04 -10.77 2.06
N PHE A 468 13.14 -11.57 3.10
CA PHE A 468 14.36 -11.69 3.89
C PHE A 468 14.46 -13.09 4.51
N THR A 469 15.67 -13.48 4.88
CA THR A 469 15.89 -14.71 5.65
C THR A 469 15.94 -14.34 7.12
N ASP A 470 15.16 -15.05 7.93
CA ASP A 470 15.22 -14.92 9.38
C ASP A 470 16.52 -15.55 9.88
N ASP A 471 17.37 -14.77 10.53
CA ASP A 471 18.71 -15.18 10.94
C ASP A 471 18.69 -16.25 12.03
N GLU A 472 17.62 -16.36 12.79
CA GLU A 472 17.49 -17.31 13.89
C GLU A 472 16.90 -18.65 13.45
N THR A 473 15.87 -18.62 12.62
CA THR A 473 15.17 -19.82 12.15
C THR A 473 15.72 -20.34 10.83
N GLY A 474 16.44 -19.49 10.08
CA GLY A 474 16.90 -19.77 8.72
C GLY A 474 15.77 -19.85 7.69
N GLN A 475 14.53 -19.51 8.08
CA GLN A 475 13.39 -19.51 7.17
C GLN A 475 13.43 -18.32 6.24
N LEU A 476 13.01 -18.52 4.99
CA LEU A 476 12.72 -17.41 4.07
C LEU A 476 11.35 -16.84 4.43
N ILE A 477 11.33 -15.54 4.75
CA ILE A 477 10.14 -14.82 5.18
C ILE A 477 9.73 -13.84 4.07
N ILE A 478 8.44 -13.79 3.81
CA ILE A 478 7.78 -12.78 2.99
C ILE A 478 6.92 -11.89 3.88
N ALA A 479 7.01 -10.58 3.69
CA ALA A 479 6.22 -9.62 4.45
C ALA A 479 5.42 -8.72 3.50
N GLY A 480 4.20 -8.35 3.90
CA GLY A 480 3.28 -7.57 3.09
C GLY A 480 2.20 -6.84 3.89
N MET A 481 1.31 -6.16 3.19
CA MET A 481 0.29 -5.27 3.76
C MET A 481 -0.93 -5.99 4.34
N GLY A 482 -1.13 -7.28 4.03
CA GLY A 482 -2.26 -8.06 4.51
C GLY A 482 -2.25 -9.48 3.95
N GLU A 483 -3.16 -10.32 4.47
CA GLU A 483 -3.27 -11.72 4.05
C GLU A 483 -3.62 -11.84 2.57
N LEU A 484 -4.55 -11.00 2.08
CA LEU A 484 -4.93 -10.98 0.67
C LEU A 484 -3.74 -10.60 -0.22
N HIS A 485 -2.90 -9.64 0.21
CA HIS A 485 -1.69 -9.26 -0.52
C HIS A 485 -0.74 -10.44 -0.68
N LEU A 486 -0.40 -11.13 0.42
CA LEU A 486 0.51 -12.29 0.38
C LEU A 486 -0.09 -13.51 -0.35
N ASP A 487 -1.42 -13.70 -0.28
CA ASP A 487 -2.11 -14.74 -1.04
C ASP A 487 -2.03 -14.50 -2.56
N ILE A 488 -2.14 -13.25 -2.99
CA ILE A 488 -1.94 -12.86 -4.40
C ILE A 488 -0.49 -13.08 -4.83
N ILE A 489 0.49 -12.74 -4.01
CA ILE A 489 1.90 -13.02 -4.30
C ILE A 489 2.14 -14.52 -4.46
N ARG A 490 1.59 -15.35 -3.56
CA ARG A 490 1.66 -16.82 -3.66
C ARG A 490 1.07 -17.34 -4.98
N ASP A 491 -0.08 -16.82 -5.35
CA ASP A 491 -0.76 -17.24 -6.58
C ASP A 491 0.01 -16.76 -7.83
N ARG A 492 0.62 -15.57 -7.80
CA ARG A 492 1.52 -15.11 -8.86
C ARG A 492 2.77 -15.97 -8.99
N LEU A 493 3.37 -16.43 -7.89
CA LEU A 493 4.49 -17.38 -7.91
C LEU A 493 4.10 -18.66 -8.69
N LEU A 494 2.89 -19.19 -8.43
CA LEU A 494 2.40 -20.39 -9.11
C LEU A 494 2.05 -20.12 -10.59
N ARG A 495 1.24 -19.08 -10.86
CA ARG A 495 0.69 -18.85 -12.21
C ARG A 495 1.69 -18.22 -13.18
N GLU A 496 2.43 -17.21 -12.76
CA GLU A 496 3.34 -16.44 -13.62
C GLU A 496 4.72 -17.12 -13.69
N PHE A 497 5.28 -17.51 -12.55
CA PHE A 497 6.64 -18.05 -12.47
C PHE A 497 6.72 -19.57 -12.47
N LYS A 498 5.57 -20.27 -12.40
CA LYS A 498 5.50 -21.73 -12.35
C LYS A 498 6.33 -22.31 -11.19
N VAL A 499 6.27 -21.67 -10.02
CA VAL A 499 6.93 -22.08 -8.79
C VAL A 499 5.89 -22.54 -7.80
N GLU A 500 6.01 -23.78 -7.35
CA GLU A 500 5.19 -24.32 -6.26
C GLU A 500 5.87 -24.04 -4.92
N ALA A 501 5.20 -23.31 -4.05
CA ALA A 501 5.69 -22.96 -2.72
C ALA A 501 4.59 -23.14 -1.67
N THR A 502 5.01 -23.61 -0.49
CA THR A 502 4.15 -23.66 0.68
C THR A 502 4.36 -22.39 1.49
N VAL A 503 3.27 -21.69 1.78
CA VAL A 503 3.26 -20.48 2.62
C VAL A 503 2.61 -20.83 3.95
N GLY A 504 3.23 -20.41 5.05
CA GLY A 504 2.79 -20.76 6.40
C GLY A 504 3.12 -19.68 7.43
N VAL A 505 2.75 -19.96 8.67
CA VAL A 505 3.09 -19.10 9.81
C VAL A 505 4.59 -19.21 10.07
N PRO A 506 5.34 -18.11 10.27
CA PRO A 506 6.75 -18.16 10.63
C PRO A 506 6.97 -18.95 11.93
N GLN A 507 8.10 -19.62 12.03
CA GLN A 507 8.49 -20.26 13.29
C GLN A 507 8.84 -19.19 14.32
N ILE A 508 8.47 -19.46 15.56
CA ILE A 508 8.79 -18.57 16.67
C ILE A 508 10.14 -18.96 17.23
N SER A 509 11.03 -17.99 17.39
CA SER A 509 12.33 -18.15 18.03
C SER A 509 12.18 -18.18 19.55
N TYR A 510 11.84 -19.35 20.09
CA TYR A 510 11.85 -19.54 21.53
C TYR A 510 13.27 -19.53 22.10
N ARG A 511 13.39 -19.28 23.41
CA ARG A 511 14.63 -19.38 24.17
C ARG A 511 14.44 -20.30 25.38
N GLU A 512 15.52 -20.89 25.86
CA GLU A 512 15.53 -21.63 27.13
C GLU A 512 16.20 -20.77 28.20
N ALA A 513 15.78 -20.93 29.45
CA ALA A 513 16.44 -20.33 30.60
C ALA A 513 16.33 -21.24 31.80
N ILE A 514 17.18 -21.00 32.81
CA ILE A 514 17.13 -21.69 34.11
C ILE A 514 16.62 -20.76 35.19
N THR A 515 15.96 -21.32 36.19
CA THR A 515 15.43 -20.51 37.31
C THR A 515 16.13 -20.78 38.63
N LEU A 516 16.90 -21.87 38.74
CA LEU A 516 17.61 -22.26 39.95
C LEU A 516 19.08 -22.53 39.64
N ALA A 517 19.95 -22.26 40.61
CA ALA A 517 21.33 -22.66 40.54
C ALA A 517 21.46 -24.18 40.78
N ALA A 518 22.38 -24.81 40.03
CA ALA A 518 22.62 -26.25 40.16
C ALA A 518 24.06 -26.62 39.79
N GLU A 519 24.50 -27.73 40.34
CA GLU A 519 25.80 -28.37 40.03
C GLU A 519 25.59 -29.52 39.07
N GLY A 520 26.46 -29.64 38.08
CA GLY A 520 26.48 -30.71 37.13
C GLY A 520 27.87 -31.36 36.99
N GLU A 521 27.89 -32.67 36.95
CA GLU A 521 29.09 -33.49 36.72
C GLU A 521 28.98 -34.18 35.37
N GLY A 522 30.02 -33.99 34.53
CA GLY A 522 30.12 -34.62 33.23
C GLY A 522 31.37 -35.49 33.09
N LYS A 523 31.13 -36.79 32.88
CA LYS A 523 32.20 -37.74 32.61
C LYS A 523 32.04 -38.34 31.23
N PHE A 524 33.10 -38.24 30.43
CA PHE A 524 33.19 -38.91 29.14
C PHE A 524 34.32 -39.95 29.20
N ILE A 525 33.97 -41.22 29.21
CA ILE A 525 34.90 -42.33 29.24
C ILE A 525 34.57 -43.25 28.08
N ARG A 526 35.53 -43.47 27.18
CA ARG A 526 35.38 -44.43 26.06
C ARG A 526 36.66 -45.23 25.89
N GLN A 527 36.53 -46.56 26.03
CA GLN A 527 37.62 -47.50 25.74
C GLN A 527 37.23 -48.36 24.53
N SER A 528 38.01 -48.25 23.46
CA SER A 528 37.81 -49.05 22.24
C SER A 528 39.18 -49.53 21.76
N GLY A 529 39.64 -50.69 22.26
CA GLY A 529 40.78 -51.48 21.71
C GLY A 529 42.03 -50.68 21.33
N GLY A 530 42.48 -49.72 22.16
CA GLY A 530 43.65 -48.88 21.93
C GLY A 530 43.73 -47.76 22.98
N ARG A 531 44.28 -46.58 22.61
CA ARG A 531 44.30 -45.38 23.49
C ARG A 531 42.86 -44.98 23.84
N GLY A 532 42.53 -44.92 25.13
CA GLY A 532 41.21 -44.53 25.62
C GLY A 532 40.92 -43.03 25.44
N GLN A 533 39.71 -42.64 25.77
CA GLN A 533 39.29 -41.25 25.86
C GLN A 533 38.76 -40.96 27.26
N TYR A 534 39.29 -39.96 27.94
CA TYR A 534 38.88 -39.59 29.29
C TYR A 534 38.75 -38.05 29.41
N GLY A 535 37.61 -37.59 29.85
CA GLY A 535 37.34 -36.20 30.22
C GLY A 535 36.36 -36.16 31.39
N HIS A 536 36.63 -35.30 32.36
CA HIS A 536 35.76 -35.11 33.53
C HIS A 536 35.78 -33.65 33.95
N ALA A 537 34.59 -33.06 34.05
CA ALA A 537 34.39 -31.66 34.47
C ALA A 537 33.21 -31.54 35.40
N ILE A 538 33.32 -30.69 36.41
CA ILE A 538 32.25 -30.28 37.33
C ILE A 538 32.01 -28.79 37.16
N ILE A 539 30.75 -28.44 37.01
CA ILE A 539 30.36 -27.04 36.77
C ILE A 539 29.22 -26.64 37.71
N ASN A 540 29.18 -25.38 38.04
CA ASN A 540 28.03 -24.74 38.66
C ASN A 540 27.37 -23.83 37.63
N ILE A 541 26.04 -23.91 37.51
CA ILE A 541 25.23 -23.02 36.72
C ILE A 541 24.31 -22.20 37.57
N ALA A 542 24.07 -20.95 37.22
CA ALA A 542 23.13 -20.04 37.88
C ALA A 542 22.42 -19.13 36.88
N PRO A 543 21.17 -18.74 37.17
CA PRO A 543 20.52 -17.70 36.36
C PRO A 543 21.34 -16.40 36.38
N ASN A 544 21.48 -15.76 35.22
CA ASN A 544 22.06 -14.43 35.12
C ASN A 544 20.94 -13.37 35.11
N GLU A 545 21.31 -12.08 35.28
CA GLU A 545 20.35 -10.99 35.12
C GLU A 545 19.85 -10.93 33.67
N ARG A 546 18.58 -10.61 33.48
CA ARG A 546 17.97 -10.52 32.15
C ARG A 546 18.75 -9.59 31.22
N GLY A 547 19.07 -10.09 30.03
CA GLY A 547 19.81 -9.36 29.00
C GLY A 547 21.32 -9.31 29.17
N LYS A 548 21.88 -9.90 30.22
CA LYS A 548 23.34 -10.02 30.39
C LYS A 548 23.96 -11.11 29.54
N GLY A 549 23.14 -12.03 29.02
CA GLY A 549 23.60 -13.10 28.15
C GLY A 549 24.37 -14.19 28.88
N ILE A 550 25.33 -14.81 28.18
CA ILE A 550 26.04 -16.02 28.63
C ILE A 550 27.41 -15.63 29.19
N GLU A 551 27.65 -15.99 30.45
CA GLU A 551 28.94 -15.86 31.12
C GLU A 551 29.50 -17.23 31.46
N VAL A 552 30.73 -17.53 30.99
CA VAL A 552 31.44 -18.78 31.35
C VAL A 552 32.75 -18.40 32.02
N GLU A 553 32.88 -18.73 33.29
CA GLU A 553 34.07 -18.44 34.08
C GLU A 553 34.79 -19.74 34.48
N ASN A 554 36.10 -19.70 34.42
CA ASN A 554 36.94 -20.80 34.88
C ASN A 554 37.45 -20.52 36.30
N LYS A 555 36.98 -21.27 37.30
CA LYS A 555 37.36 -21.21 38.71
C LYS A 555 38.15 -22.42 39.19
N ILE A 556 38.73 -23.17 38.26
CA ILE A 556 39.54 -24.37 38.58
C ILE A 556 40.75 -23.95 39.39
N VAL A 557 40.97 -24.63 40.53
CA VAL A 557 42.12 -24.45 41.42
C VAL A 557 42.93 -25.76 41.49
N GLY A 558 44.28 -25.66 41.54
CA GLY A 558 45.14 -26.81 41.77
C GLY A 558 45.49 -27.65 40.55
N GLY A 559 45.10 -27.23 39.33
CA GLY A 559 45.53 -27.92 38.08
C GLY A 559 44.86 -29.26 37.85
N VAL A 560 43.68 -29.52 38.44
CA VAL A 560 42.87 -30.76 38.31
C VAL A 560 42.44 -31.02 36.86
N ILE A 561 42.31 -29.96 36.05
CA ILE A 561 42.23 -30.05 34.58
C ILE A 561 43.40 -29.24 34.01
N PRO A 562 44.26 -29.84 33.15
CA PRO A 562 45.33 -29.12 32.46
C PRO A 562 44.84 -27.92 31.67
N LYS A 563 45.60 -26.83 31.67
CA LYS A 563 45.22 -25.56 31.02
C LYS A 563 44.88 -25.71 29.52
N GLU A 564 45.53 -26.67 28.86
CA GLU A 564 45.31 -26.97 27.43
C GLU A 564 43.89 -27.44 27.13
N TYR A 565 43.16 -28.02 28.13
CA TYR A 565 41.78 -28.51 27.94
C TYR A 565 40.68 -27.52 28.41
N HIS A 566 41.05 -26.39 29.03
CA HIS A 566 40.06 -25.37 29.49
C HIS A 566 39.22 -24.86 28.36
N SER A 567 39.84 -24.55 27.19
CA SER A 567 39.15 -24.08 25.99
C SER A 567 38.19 -25.14 25.41
N ALA A 568 38.55 -26.42 25.53
CA ALA A 568 37.68 -27.50 25.07
C ALA A 568 36.44 -27.66 25.95
N VAL A 569 36.57 -27.50 27.28
CA VAL A 569 35.42 -27.51 28.21
C VAL A 569 34.51 -26.33 27.92
N ASP A 570 35.05 -25.12 27.79
CA ASP A 570 34.26 -23.88 27.44
C ASP A 570 33.54 -24.08 26.11
N ALA A 571 34.20 -24.54 25.06
CA ALA A 571 33.60 -24.82 23.77
C ALA A 571 32.45 -25.86 23.87
N GLY A 572 32.59 -26.88 24.69
CA GLY A 572 31.55 -27.89 24.94
C GLY A 572 30.34 -27.29 25.64
N ILE A 573 30.53 -26.44 26.65
CA ILE A 573 29.47 -25.72 27.37
C ILE A 573 28.71 -24.81 26.44
N ARG A 574 29.40 -23.97 25.64
CA ARG A 574 28.80 -23.06 24.67
C ARG A 574 28.00 -23.78 23.58
N GLU A 575 28.49 -24.93 23.12
CA GLU A 575 27.78 -25.78 22.16
C GLU A 575 26.46 -26.32 22.77
N ALA A 576 26.50 -26.75 24.03
CA ALA A 576 25.31 -27.23 24.74
C ALA A 576 24.29 -26.09 24.98
N ILE A 577 24.75 -24.86 25.29
CA ILE A 577 23.93 -23.65 25.42
C ILE A 577 23.25 -23.30 24.09
N ALA A 578 24.01 -23.32 22.99
CA ALA A 578 23.48 -22.99 21.67
C ALA A 578 22.49 -24.06 21.17
N SER A 579 22.68 -25.34 21.50
CA SER A 579 21.78 -26.42 21.08
C SER A 579 20.55 -26.60 21.96
N GLY A 580 20.49 -25.95 23.13
CA GLY A 580 19.42 -26.10 24.12
C GLY A 580 19.37 -27.47 24.76
N VAL A 581 18.58 -27.62 25.82
CA VAL A 581 18.47 -28.85 26.61
C VAL A 581 17.02 -29.31 26.77
N LEU A 582 16.04 -28.41 26.79
CA LEU A 582 14.63 -28.69 27.01
C LEU A 582 13.88 -29.00 25.71
N ALA A 583 13.95 -28.12 24.72
CA ALA A 583 13.23 -28.25 23.46
C ALA A 583 14.12 -28.01 22.21
N GLY A 584 15.40 -27.75 22.43
CA GLY A 584 16.39 -27.54 21.37
C GLY A 584 16.50 -26.06 20.94
N TYR A 585 16.08 -25.12 21.80
CA TYR A 585 16.24 -23.70 21.58
C TYR A 585 17.44 -23.14 22.35
N PRO A 586 18.15 -22.14 21.80
CA PRO A 586 19.31 -21.55 22.48
C PRO A 586 18.94 -21.05 23.88
N MET A 587 19.83 -21.27 24.83
CA MET A 587 19.68 -20.80 26.20
C MET A 587 20.21 -19.38 26.32
N VAL A 588 19.57 -18.56 27.17
CA VAL A 588 19.93 -17.17 27.46
C VAL A 588 20.09 -16.95 28.97
N ASP A 589 20.80 -15.89 29.32
CA ASP A 589 20.95 -15.38 30.68
C ASP A 589 21.39 -16.48 31.69
N VAL A 590 22.51 -17.16 31.36
CA VAL A 590 23.09 -18.19 32.16
C VAL A 590 24.55 -17.90 32.51
N ARG A 591 24.89 -18.02 33.78
CA ARG A 591 26.25 -17.98 34.27
C ARG A 591 26.73 -19.39 34.59
N VAL A 592 27.89 -19.74 34.05
CA VAL A 592 28.52 -21.06 34.23
C VAL A 592 29.90 -20.89 34.85
N GLU A 593 30.17 -21.61 35.92
CA GLU A 593 31.48 -21.66 36.58
C GLU A 593 32.04 -23.08 36.50
N VAL A 594 33.18 -23.28 35.85
CA VAL A 594 33.89 -24.54 35.86
C VAL A 594 34.73 -24.61 37.13
N VAL A 595 34.37 -25.52 38.06
CA VAL A 595 34.91 -25.49 39.40
C VAL A 595 35.88 -26.61 39.69
N ASP A 596 35.69 -27.85 39.13
CA ASP A 596 36.51 -28.99 39.39
C ASP A 596 36.52 -29.99 38.21
N GLY A 597 37.32 -31.01 38.30
CA GLY A 597 37.40 -32.08 37.31
C GLY A 597 38.55 -33.05 37.58
N SER A 598 38.84 -33.93 36.64
CA SER A 598 40.03 -34.77 36.69
C SER A 598 40.49 -35.16 35.28
N TYR A 599 41.74 -35.49 35.14
CA TYR A 599 42.32 -35.92 33.88
C TYR A 599 43.05 -37.25 34.02
N HIS A 600 43.31 -37.90 32.91
CA HIS A 600 44.14 -39.12 32.82
C HIS A 600 45.33 -38.85 31.90
N GLU A 601 46.55 -39.10 32.39
CA GLU A 601 47.77 -38.70 31.69
C GLU A 601 47.89 -39.25 30.25
N VAL A 602 47.31 -40.41 29.95
CA VAL A 602 47.40 -41.09 28.65
C VAL A 602 46.14 -40.89 27.79
N ASP A 603 44.96 -40.93 28.42
CA ASP A 603 43.67 -41.04 27.72
C ASP A 603 42.92 -39.70 27.60
N SER A 604 43.42 -38.63 28.24
CA SER A 604 42.80 -37.31 28.12
C SER A 604 43.13 -36.66 26.77
N ASN A 605 42.11 -36.04 26.17
CA ASN A 605 42.21 -35.26 24.94
C ASN A 605 41.13 -34.17 24.87
N GLU A 606 41.28 -33.22 23.95
CA GLU A 606 40.36 -32.09 23.78
C GLU A 606 38.91 -32.52 23.51
N LEU A 607 38.71 -33.52 22.66
CA LEU A 607 37.37 -34.04 22.36
C LEU A 607 36.67 -34.62 23.61
N ALA A 608 37.41 -35.33 24.45
CA ALA A 608 36.85 -35.90 25.67
C ALA A 608 36.45 -34.84 26.70
N PHE A 609 37.24 -33.77 26.83
CA PHE A 609 36.88 -32.62 27.68
C PHE A 609 35.75 -31.77 27.11
N LYS A 610 35.66 -31.59 25.79
CA LYS A 610 34.51 -30.99 25.15
C LYS A 610 33.24 -31.73 25.45
N MET A 611 33.26 -33.06 25.30
CA MET A 611 32.11 -33.91 25.64
C MET A 611 31.77 -33.91 27.14
N ALA A 612 32.78 -33.86 28.02
CA ALA A 612 32.58 -33.73 29.45
C ALA A 612 31.88 -32.38 29.79
N GLY A 613 32.27 -31.29 29.17
CA GLY A 613 31.60 -30.00 29.30
C GLY A 613 30.14 -30.04 28.88
N ILE A 614 29.84 -30.66 27.74
CA ILE A 614 28.44 -30.85 27.25
C ILE A 614 27.62 -31.68 28.27
N PHE A 615 28.17 -32.76 28.78
CA PHE A 615 27.45 -33.64 29.73
C PHE A 615 27.25 -32.96 31.08
N ALA A 616 28.25 -32.24 31.59
CA ALA A 616 28.15 -31.48 32.84
C ALA A 616 27.03 -30.43 32.74
N PHE A 617 26.99 -29.68 31.65
CA PHE A 617 25.97 -28.68 31.43
C PHE A 617 24.56 -29.27 31.33
N LYS A 618 24.39 -30.34 30.56
CA LYS A 618 23.09 -31.01 30.43
C LYS A 618 22.61 -31.62 31.77
N GLU A 619 23.54 -32.14 32.59
CA GLU A 619 23.19 -32.68 33.90
C GLU A 619 22.82 -31.59 34.90
N ALA A 620 23.54 -30.48 34.90
CA ALA A 620 23.20 -29.28 35.69
C ALA A 620 21.83 -28.71 35.33
N CYS A 621 21.54 -28.58 34.02
CA CYS A 621 20.27 -28.06 33.52
C CYS A 621 19.05 -28.90 33.97
N LYS A 622 19.18 -30.26 34.03
CA LYS A 622 18.11 -31.11 34.55
C LYS A 622 17.71 -30.80 35.99
N LYS A 623 18.66 -30.30 36.80
CA LYS A 623 18.44 -29.90 38.20
C LYS A 623 18.02 -28.45 38.36
N ALA A 624 18.32 -27.59 37.39
CA ALA A 624 18.19 -26.12 37.45
C ALA A 624 16.78 -25.57 37.13
N LYS A 625 15.78 -26.43 36.96
CA LYS A 625 14.40 -26.08 36.59
C LYS A 625 14.37 -25.20 35.32
N LEU A 626 14.43 -25.85 34.18
CA LEU A 626 14.35 -25.21 32.85
C LEU A 626 12.98 -24.62 32.61
N ILE A 627 12.95 -23.45 31.97
CA ILE A 627 11.75 -22.78 31.44
C ILE A 627 11.94 -22.42 29.99
N LEU A 628 10.83 -22.34 29.26
CA LEU A 628 10.78 -21.85 27.88
C LEU A 628 10.36 -20.37 27.90
N LEU A 629 11.02 -19.56 27.09
CA LEU A 629 10.71 -18.15 26.90
C LEU A 629 10.19 -17.92 25.49
N GLU A 630 9.17 -17.05 25.35
CA GLU A 630 8.62 -16.61 24.07
C GLU A 630 8.92 -15.13 23.84
N PRO A 631 9.11 -14.70 22.57
CA PRO A 631 9.27 -13.29 22.24
C PRO A 631 7.95 -12.54 22.46
N VAL A 632 8.02 -11.41 23.14
CA VAL A 632 6.91 -10.49 23.39
C VAL A 632 7.15 -9.20 22.61
N MET A 633 6.11 -8.76 21.91
CA MET A 633 6.11 -7.56 21.10
C MET A 633 5.48 -6.40 21.86
N LYS A 634 6.07 -5.21 21.75
CA LYS A 634 5.39 -3.98 22.12
C LYS A 634 4.51 -3.58 20.95
N VAL A 635 3.21 -3.48 21.19
CA VAL A 635 2.18 -3.24 20.17
C VAL A 635 1.50 -1.91 20.49
N GLU A 636 1.38 -1.05 19.50
CA GLU A 636 0.62 0.19 19.60
C GLU A 636 -0.51 0.14 18.56
N VAL A 637 -1.75 0.27 19.03
CA VAL A 637 -2.95 0.25 18.17
C VAL A 637 -3.60 1.61 18.18
N LEU A 638 -3.66 2.24 17.02
CA LEU A 638 -4.38 3.50 16.80
C LEU A 638 -5.78 3.18 16.29
N THR A 639 -6.81 3.57 17.01
CA THR A 639 -8.22 3.29 16.69
C THR A 639 -9.12 4.46 17.04
N PRO A 640 -10.24 4.69 16.28
CA PRO A 640 -11.29 5.57 16.77
C PRO A 640 -11.84 5.10 18.14
N ASP A 641 -12.21 6.04 18.98
CA ASP A 641 -12.70 5.80 20.35
C ASP A 641 -13.90 4.82 20.41
N GLU A 642 -14.76 4.84 19.38
CA GLU A 642 -15.92 3.93 19.25
C GLU A 642 -15.54 2.43 19.18
N TYR A 643 -14.32 2.07 18.74
CA TYR A 643 -13.83 0.69 18.64
C TYR A 643 -12.83 0.29 19.72
N GLN A 644 -12.49 1.22 20.63
CA GLN A 644 -11.51 0.99 21.69
C GLN A 644 -11.82 -0.24 22.53
N GLY A 645 -13.07 -0.42 22.95
CA GLY A 645 -13.51 -1.55 23.75
C GLY A 645 -13.32 -2.91 23.05
N ASP A 646 -13.64 -3.00 21.78
CA ASP A 646 -13.50 -4.22 20.99
C ASP A 646 -12.02 -4.56 20.75
N VAL A 647 -11.19 -3.56 20.45
CA VAL A 647 -9.74 -3.71 20.30
C VAL A 647 -9.09 -4.20 21.59
N MET A 648 -9.41 -3.58 22.73
CA MET A 648 -8.91 -4.01 24.04
C MET A 648 -9.36 -5.44 24.39
N GLY A 649 -10.61 -5.79 24.09
CA GLY A 649 -11.15 -7.12 24.29
C GLY A 649 -10.41 -8.18 23.49
N ASP A 650 -10.03 -7.89 22.25
CA ASP A 650 -9.25 -8.78 21.39
C ASP A 650 -7.79 -8.90 21.86
N LEU A 651 -7.13 -7.80 22.21
CA LEU A 651 -5.77 -7.80 22.75
C LEU A 651 -5.68 -8.61 24.07
N ASN A 652 -6.65 -8.48 24.97
CA ASN A 652 -6.72 -9.29 26.18
C ASN A 652 -6.90 -10.79 25.87
N ARG A 653 -7.70 -11.13 24.88
CA ARG A 653 -7.86 -12.52 24.40
C ARG A 653 -6.56 -13.10 23.86
N ARG A 654 -5.70 -12.27 23.28
CA ARG A 654 -4.37 -12.59 22.75
C ARG A 654 -3.27 -12.55 23.83
N ARG A 655 -3.64 -12.70 25.08
CA ARG A 655 -2.70 -12.61 26.22
C ARG A 655 -1.96 -11.29 26.33
N GLY A 656 -2.53 -10.21 25.74
CA GLY A 656 -1.95 -8.89 25.75
C GLY A 656 -2.04 -8.24 27.14
N LYS A 657 -0.95 -7.61 27.56
CA LYS A 657 -0.88 -6.79 28.77
C LYS A 657 -0.94 -5.32 28.38
N ILE A 658 -2.08 -4.69 28.64
CA ILE A 658 -2.29 -3.28 28.29
C ILE A 658 -1.44 -2.41 29.24
N LEU A 659 -0.62 -1.53 28.67
CA LEU A 659 0.28 -0.62 29.38
C LEU A 659 -0.34 0.74 29.61
N GLY A 660 -1.10 1.24 28.63
CA GLY A 660 -1.70 2.56 28.68
C GLY A 660 -2.61 2.85 27.49
N MET A 661 -3.33 3.95 27.60
CA MET A 661 -4.21 4.47 26.57
C MET A 661 -4.12 5.99 26.57
N GLU A 662 -4.05 6.55 25.38
CA GLU A 662 -4.08 8.00 25.17
C GLU A 662 -5.07 8.31 24.05
N THR A 663 -5.97 9.25 24.30
CA THR A 663 -6.93 9.72 23.29
C THR A 663 -6.56 11.15 22.89
N ASP A 664 -6.46 11.41 21.61
CA ASP A 664 -6.17 12.74 21.08
C ASP A 664 -7.43 13.61 20.93
N ASP A 665 -7.24 14.90 20.63
CA ASP A 665 -8.33 15.86 20.40
C ASP A 665 -9.24 15.50 19.19
N LYS A 666 -8.80 14.56 18.36
CA LYS A 666 -9.52 14.08 17.17
C LYS A 666 -10.31 12.78 17.42
N GLN A 667 -10.46 12.38 18.69
CA GLN A 667 -11.13 11.15 19.10
C GLN A 667 -10.45 9.87 18.54
N LEU A 668 -9.12 9.92 18.34
CA LEU A 668 -8.30 8.77 18.06
C LEU A 668 -7.65 8.29 19.35
N CYS A 669 -7.82 7.03 19.67
CA CYS A 669 -7.26 6.37 20.84
C CYS A 669 -6.04 5.53 20.44
N THR A 670 -4.90 5.75 21.10
CA THR A 670 -3.72 4.89 21.01
C THR A 670 -3.70 3.94 22.18
N VAL A 671 -3.76 2.63 21.91
CA VAL A 671 -3.67 1.57 22.92
C VAL A 671 -2.29 0.96 22.84
N ALA A 672 -1.49 1.11 23.91
CA ALA A 672 -0.16 0.49 24.04
C ALA A 672 -0.26 -0.80 24.86
N CYS A 673 0.30 -1.91 24.36
CA CYS A 673 0.26 -3.20 25.01
C CYS A 673 1.48 -4.07 24.70
N GLU A 674 1.76 -5.04 25.55
CA GLU A 674 2.73 -6.12 25.34
C GLU A 674 1.97 -7.39 24.99
N VAL A 675 2.29 -8.01 23.82
CA VAL A 675 1.60 -9.20 23.33
C VAL A 675 2.62 -10.23 22.83
N PRO A 676 2.50 -11.53 23.21
CA PRO A 676 3.34 -12.57 22.64
C PRO A 676 3.26 -12.65 21.12
N LEU A 677 4.40 -12.77 20.44
CA LEU A 677 4.45 -12.83 18.96
C LEU A 677 3.54 -13.93 18.40
N ALA A 678 3.45 -15.08 19.10
CA ALA A 678 2.57 -16.20 18.72
C ALA A 678 1.11 -15.80 18.54
N GLU A 679 0.63 -14.83 19.32
CA GLU A 679 -0.76 -14.38 19.32
C GLU A 679 -1.01 -13.24 18.30
N MET A 680 0.05 -12.68 17.72
CA MET A 680 -0.05 -11.58 16.75
C MET A 680 -0.32 -12.07 15.33
N PHE A 681 -0.15 -13.35 15.03
CA PHE A 681 -0.50 -13.88 13.73
C PHE A 681 -2.01 -13.71 13.45
N GLY A 682 -2.34 -13.18 12.25
CA GLY A 682 -3.71 -12.85 11.86
C GLY A 682 -4.29 -11.60 12.54
N TYR A 683 -3.52 -10.88 13.38
CA TYR A 683 -4.04 -9.69 14.08
C TYR A 683 -4.38 -8.54 13.13
N ALA A 684 -3.63 -8.37 12.03
CA ALA A 684 -3.93 -7.37 11.00
C ALA A 684 -5.37 -7.49 10.48
N THR A 685 -5.78 -8.70 10.15
CA THR A 685 -7.14 -9.00 9.69
C THR A 685 -8.17 -8.82 10.80
N ALA A 686 -7.86 -9.28 12.02
CA ALA A 686 -8.75 -9.14 13.17
C ALA A 686 -9.01 -7.67 13.52
N VAL A 687 -7.97 -6.85 13.68
CA VAL A 687 -8.12 -5.43 14.06
C VAL A 687 -8.85 -4.62 12.99
N ARG A 688 -8.62 -4.91 11.71
CA ARG A 688 -9.35 -4.31 10.59
C ARG A 688 -10.83 -4.69 10.60
N SER A 689 -11.14 -5.96 10.88
CA SER A 689 -12.53 -6.43 10.99
C SER A 689 -13.25 -5.75 12.15
N LEU A 690 -12.63 -5.67 13.34
CA LEU A 690 -13.19 -5.05 14.54
C LEU A 690 -13.46 -3.56 14.35
N SER A 691 -12.55 -2.85 13.66
CA SER A 691 -12.61 -1.40 13.47
C SER A 691 -13.21 -0.98 12.13
N ARG A 692 -13.75 -1.89 11.35
CA ARG A 692 -14.22 -1.65 9.98
C ARG A 692 -13.14 -1.00 9.09
N GLY A 693 -11.88 -1.41 9.27
CA GLY A 693 -10.73 -0.89 8.53
C GLY A 693 -10.16 0.44 9.02
N ARG A 694 -10.67 0.99 10.15
CA ARG A 694 -10.24 2.30 10.67
C ARG A 694 -9.07 2.24 11.62
N ALA A 695 -8.78 1.09 12.25
CA ALA A 695 -7.63 0.94 13.12
C ALA A 695 -6.39 0.51 12.34
N SER A 696 -5.25 0.98 12.82
CA SER A 696 -3.92 0.55 12.41
C SER A 696 -3.11 0.12 13.63
N TYR A 697 -2.08 -0.69 13.42
CA TYR A 697 -1.18 -1.06 14.50
C TYR A 697 0.26 -1.09 14.01
N SER A 698 1.18 -0.92 14.96
CA SER A 698 2.60 -1.17 14.81
C SER A 698 3.07 -2.13 15.90
N MET A 699 4.13 -2.89 15.65
CA MET A 699 4.74 -3.77 16.65
C MET A 699 6.24 -3.79 16.50
N GLU A 700 6.94 -3.86 17.65
CA GLU A 700 8.39 -3.97 17.71
C GLU A 700 8.80 -5.05 18.73
N PRO A 701 9.92 -5.76 18.56
CA PRO A 701 10.45 -6.68 19.58
C PRO A 701 10.72 -5.94 20.88
N PHE A 702 10.27 -6.51 22.00
CA PHE A 702 10.43 -5.86 23.31
C PHE A 702 11.24 -6.72 24.30
N SER A 703 10.78 -7.95 24.57
CA SER A 703 11.40 -8.81 25.58
C SER A 703 11.12 -10.30 25.31
N PHE A 704 11.73 -11.15 26.11
CA PHE A 704 11.38 -12.55 26.20
C PHE A 704 10.72 -12.84 27.55
N GLU A 705 9.53 -13.44 27.57
CA GLU A 705 8.80 -13.77 28.79
C GLU A 705 8.52 -15.27 28.89
N GLN A 706 8.30 -15.76 30.09
CA GLN A 706 8.05 -17.18 30.32
C GLN A 706 6.75 -17.63 29.66
N VAL A 707 6.84 -18.69 28.85
CA VAL A 707 5.67 -19.35 28.25
C VAL A 707 4.83 -20.02 29.35
N PRO A 708 3.48 -19.89 29.32
CA PRO A 708 2.61 -20.64 30.22
C PRO A 708 2.86 -22.15 30.13
N ASN A 709 2.84 -22.85 31.27
CA ASN A 709 3.22 -24.27 31.35
C ASN A 709 2.45 -25.18 30.37
N SER A 710 1.16 -24.93 30.17
CA SER A 710 0.34 -25.70 29.22
C SER A 710 0.84 -25.60 27.77
N ILE A 711 1.24 -24.38 27.35
CA ILE A 711 1.77 -24.11 26.00
C ILE A 711 3.20 -24.67 25.89
N ALA A 712 4.01 -24.50 26.94
CA ALA A 712 5.38 -25.06 26.98
C ALA A 712 5.39 -26.55 26.79
N GLU A 713 4.49 -27.31 27.45
CA GLU A 713 4.35 -28.76 27.30
C GLU A 713 4.02 -29.16 25.85
N GLU A 714 3.15 -28.43 25.17
CA GLU A 714 2.82 -28.67 23.76
C GLU A 714 4.03 -28.43 22.84
N ILE A 715 4.80 -27.38 23.08
CA ILE A 715 5.99 -27.05 22.30
C ILE A 715 7.07 -28.12 22.48
N VAL A 716 7.35 -28.52 23.75
CA VAL A 716 8.34 -29.54 24.09
C VAL A 716 7.98 -30.92 23.55
N SER A 717 6.69 -31.29 23.57
CA SER A 717 6.19 -32.57 23.01
C SER A 717 6.27 -32.64 21.47
N GLY A 718 6.59 -31.52 20.79
CA GLY A 718 6.65 -31.45 19.34
C GLY A 718 5.29 -31.43 18.64
N SER A 719 4.18 -31.32 19.39
CA SER A 719 2.83 -31.31 18.85
C SER A 719 2.56 -30.03 17.99
N SER A 720 3.28 -28.97 18.29
CA SER A 720 3.19 -27.66 17.56
C SER A 720 4.07 -27.58 16.30
N ARG A 721 4.87 -28.62 15.98
CA ARG A 721 5.70 -28.65 14.76
C ARG A 721 4.94 -29.01 13.47
N LYS A 722 3.63 -29.28 13.54
CA LYS A 722 2.81 -29.49 12.33
C LYS A 722 2.26 -28.15 11.86
N PRO A 723 2.52 -27.72 10.61
CA PRO A 723 1.80 -26.57 10.04
C PRO A 723 0.31 -26.88 10.11
N ALA A 724 -0.47 -25.91 10.55
CA ALA A 724 -1.92 -26.03 10.52
C ALA A 724 -2.34 -26.29 9.06
N ARG A 725 -2.91 -27.46 8.81
CA ARG A 725 -3.59 -27.75 7.53
C ARG A 725 -4.88 -26.91 7.53
N THR A 726 -4.90 -25.86 6.76
CA THR A 726 -6.13 -25.21 6.30
C THR A 726 -6.41 -25.59 4.86
#